data_9b84c4f84a64df37e68fe89eb6f6918b
#
_entry.id   9b84c4f84a64df37e68fe89eb6f6918b
#
_cell.length_a   1.000
_cell.length_b   1.000
_cell.length_c   1.000
_cell.angle_alpha   90.00
_cell.angle_beta   90.00
_cell.angle_gamma   90.00
#
_symmetry.space_group_name_H-M   'P 1'
#
loop_
_entity.id
_entity.type
_entity.pdbx_description
1 polymer ?
#
loop_
_entity_poly.entity_id
_entity_poly.type
_entity_poly.pdbx_seq_one_letter_code
_entity_poly.pdbx_strand_id
1 'polypeptide(L)'
;MLSEDVASNVAIGNFGATRILELCPRETVRVLTICNTGSLATAGYGTALGVVRSLHTFGRLEHVFACETRPYNQGARLTAFEIVQDRLPGTLITDSMAAHLMATRGVDAVVVGADRVAANGDTANKVGTFQLAISAQYHGVPFFVAAPTTTLDPNTPDGSCIHIEERPEAELTTIFGQRIAPEGIKAWNPAFDVTPCHLISGIITERGVIERRESVRDGREMSFFDVPGFLRNGHAANGANGKNIDSRSECEVPSGFRRLDEDALKTYILKSSKLRDLLSMPSNPDPDALSIREVGDGNINFVYIVSYSDRTIVIKQALPYIRCVGEGWPLTLERSKFEMRALVAHGEICPDLVPRVLHFEETLALLVVQFIPPPHIILRRALISKSRVPCFKHVARYMAHTLAGTSSLALDGPTFRSAVAEWSRNTSMCAVTEQVIFSDPYLAAPLNRHNSPFLDAIVRCIRNDSELLLAASRLKARFVGLTQALLHGDLHTGSIMVTEGSTFIIDPEFAFYGPMGFDLGAFLSNLLLNYFSQEPANGPANNMDAVESEYAYWLKERILEWYESFESDFASRYYELSSGKGEFFTGGIGLSPITLAMGLKDLLREIWYDTIGFAGTKMIRRIVGVAHVADLEEIPDPRTRSICEKKALLFARTITLASQRGSETKIYDIHQLLILAKRVYNLPPSAFEDMEDWGLAWRVLY
;
A
#
# COMPACT_ATOMS: atom_id res chain seq x y z
N MET A 1 5.91 3.70 10.40
CA MET A 1 6.51 5.04 10.65
C MET A 1 6.33 5.98 9.45
N LEU A 2 7.04 5.87 8.32
CA LEU A 2 6.91 6.86 7.23
C LEU A 2 5.51 6.94 6.63
N SER A 3 4.85 5.82 6.38
CA SER A 3 3.46 5.77 5.89
C SER A 3 2.44 6.24 6.93
N GLU A 4 2.69 6.00 8.18
CA GLU A 4 1.89 6.50 9.30
C GLU A 4 2.06 8.01 9.44
N ASP A 5 3.29 8.51 9.32
CA ASP A 5 3.57 9.93 9.35
C ASP A 5 2.91 10.65 8.17
N VAL A 6 2.95 10.07 6.96
CA VAL A 6 2.22 10.62 5.79
C VAL A 6 0.72 10.59 6.02
N ALA A 7 0.18 9.48 6.54
CA ALA A 7 -1.25 9.37 6.83
C ALA A 7 -1.65 10.34 7.95
N SER A 8 -0.83 10.48 8.99
CA SER A 8 -1.00 11.48 10.04
C SER A 8 -1.00 12.90 9.46
N ASN A 9 -0.08 13.21 8.56
CA ASN A 9 -0.01 14.51 7.91
C ASN A 9 -1.24 14.78 7.01
N VAL A 10 -1.73 13.77 6.30
CA VAL A 10 -2.98 13.88 5.52
C VAL A 10 -4.17 14.09 6.45
N ALA A 11 -4.25 13.39 7.57
CA ALA A 11 -5.31 13.57 8.55
C ALA A 11 -5.26 14.98 9.17
N ILE A 12 -4.08 15.46 9.57
CA ILE A 12 -3.84 16.85 10.00
C ILE A 12 -4.34 17.82 8.92
N GLY A 13 -3.96 17.59 7.67
CA GLY A 13 -4.37 18.40 6.53
C GLY A 13 -5.89 18.49 6.41
N ASN A 14 -6.58 17.36 6.46
CA ASN A 14 -8.03 17.28 6.32
C ASN A 14 -8.78 17.89 7.52
N PHE A 15 -8.38 17.59 8.77
CA PHE A 15 -8.98 18.19 9.96
C PHE A 15 -8.78 19.71 9.98
N GLY A 16 -7.58 20.18 9.63
CA GLY A 16 -7.28 21.61 9.57
C GLY A 16 -8.07 22.34 8.48
N ALA A 17 -8.14 21.75 7.28
CA ALA A 17 -8.93 22.33 6.19
C ALA A 17 -10.42 22.41 6.56
N THR A 18 -10.98 21.33 7.11
CA THR A 18 -12.39 21.30 7.57
C THR A 18 -12.63 22.38 8.62
N ARG A 19 -11.75 22.46 9.64
CA ARG A 19 -11.91 23.45 10.73
C ARG A 19 -11.84 24.88 10.26
N ILE A 20 -10.92 25.21 9.35
CA ILE A 20 -10.83 26.55 8.75
C ILE A 20 -12.12 26.89 7.99
N LEU A 21 -12.66 25.95 7.20
CA LEU A 21 -13.88 26.15 6.42
C LEU A 21 -15.13 26.29 7.28
N GLU A 22 -15.17 25.67 8.46
CA GLU A 22 -16.25 25.86 9.45
C GLU A 22 -16.27 27.30 10.02
N LEU A 23 -15.11 27.91 10.19
CA LEU A 23 -14.97 29.26 10.76
C LEU A 23 -15.03 30.36 9.71
N CYS A 24 -14.77 30.03 8.43
CA CYS A 24 -14.73 30.98 7.36
C CYS A 24 -15.96 30.85 6.44
N PRO A 25 -16.85 31.86 6.37
CA PRO A 25 -18.09 31.80 5.56
C PRO A 25 -17.82 31.98 4.05
N ARG A 26 -16.57 32.20 3.62
CA ARG A 26 -16.23 32.43 2.20
C ARG A 26 -16.19 31.10 1.44
N GLU A 27 -16.46 31.18 0.14
CA GLU A 27 -16.38 30.04 -0.75
C GLU A 27 -14.95 29.52 -0.88
N THR A 28 -13.97 30.42 -0.94
CA THR A 28 -12.54 30.11 -0.97
C THR A 28 -11.78 30.91 0.10
N VAL A 29 -10.66 30.38 0.58
CA VAL A 29 -9.89 30.94 1.70
C VAL A 29 -8.46 31.29 1.31
N ARG A 30 -7.92 32.34 1.94
CA ARG A 30 -6.54 32.80 1.85
C ARG A 30 -5.81 32.42 3.14
N VAL A 31 -4.74 31.66 3.00
CA VAL A 31 -3.97 31.15 4.14
C VAL A 31 -2.58 31.76 4.19
N LEU A 32 -2.09 32.07 5.38
CA LEU A 32 -0.72 32.53 5.62
C LEU A 32 0.03 31.49 6.46
N THR A 33 1.29 31.24 6.11
CA THR A 33 2.17 30.31 6.84
C THR A 33 3.59 30.85 6.99
N ILE A 34 4.35 30.30 7.93
CA ILE A 34 5.76 30.61 8.19
C ILE A 34 6.57 29.32 8.34
N CYS A 35 7.88 29.37 8.09
CA CYS A 35 8.81 28.25 8.10
C CYS A 35 8.57 27.27 6.93
N ASN A 36 9.10 26.06 7.05
CA ASN A 36 8.74 24.94 6.19
C ASN A 36 8.15 23.83 7.06
N THR A 37 6.91 23.49 6.79
CA THR A 37 6.13 22.44 7.42
C THR A 37 5.46 21.55 6.36
N GLY A 38 6.09 21.49 5.19
CA GLY A 38 5.69 20.69 4.05
C GLY A 38 6.37 19.33 4.00
N SER A 39 6.34 18.71 2.83
CA SER A 39 6.92 17.39 2.56
C SER A 39 8.42 17.33 2.78
N LEU A 40 9.13 18.45 2.62
CA LEU A 40 10.58 18.52 2.81
C LEU A 40 11.00 18.55 4.30
N ALA A 41 10.08 18.89 5.20
CA ALA A 41 10.33 18.92 6.65
C ALA A 41 9.66 17.76 7.40
N THR A 42 8.85 16.97 6.73
CA THR A 42 8.08 15.86 7.30
C THR A 42 8.15 14.62 6.41
N ALA A 43 7.41 13.59 6.74
CA ALA A 43 7.34 12.34 5.97
C ALA A 43 6.41 12.42 4.72
N GLY A 44 6.34 13.56 4.04
CA GLY A 44 5.43 13.79 2.92
C GLY A 44 4.13 14.48 3.35
N TYR A 45 3.40 15.06 2.42
CA TYR A 45 2.20 15.88 2.58
C TYR A 45 2.36 17.15 3.44
N GLY A 46 3.10 17.10 4.55
CA GLY A 46 3.29 18.24 5.46
C GLY A 46 2.19 18.40 6.50
N THR A 47 2.49 19.15 7.56
CA THR A 47 1.52 19.52 8.58
C THR A 47 0.77 20.81 8.18
N ALA A 48 1.30 22.00 8.42
CA ALA A 48 0.63 23.24 8.02
C ALA A 48 0.50 23.37 6.47
N LEU A 49 1.53 23.01 5.72
CA LEU A 49 1.41 22.97 4.26
C LEU A 49 0.49 21.81 3.78
N GLY A 50 0.32 20.77 4.61
CA GLY A 50 -0.68 19.74 4.40
C GLY A 50 -2.11 20.27 4.48
N VAL A 51 -2.40 21.18 5.42
CA VAL A 51 -3.70 21.89 5.49
C VAL A 51 -3.96 22.70 4.22
N VAL A 52 -2.93 23.39 3.71
CA VAL A 52 -3.02 24.14 2.43
C VAL A 52 -3.30 23.19 1.26
N ARG A 53 -2.63 22.04 1.20
CA ARG A 53 -2.86 21.02 0.18
C ARG A 53 -4.29 20.45 0.23
N SER A 54 -4.79 20.18 1.43
CA SER A 54 -6.17 19.71 1.60
C SER A 54 -7.20 20.75 1.17
N LEU A 55 -7.01 22.02 1.53
CA LEU A 55 -7.84 23.14 1.05
C LEU A 55 -7.82 23.24 -0.49
N HIS A 56 -6.66 23.08 -1.11
CA HIS A 56 -6.52 23.06 -2.57
C HIS A 56 -7.26 21.85 -3.19
N THR A 57 -7.08 20.68 -2.63
CA THR A 57 -7.76 19.44 -3.08
C THR A 57 -9.28 19.54 -2.96
N PHE A 58 -9.78 20.23 -1.93
CA PHE A 58 -11.21 20.49 -1.75
C PHE A 58 -11.75 21.59 -2.69
N GLY A 59 -10.89 22.22 -3.52
CA GLY A 59 -11.26 23.33 -4.38
C GLY A 59 -11.60 24.62 -3.62
N ARG A 60 -11.08 24.75 -2.38
CA ARG A 60 -11.43 25.82 -1.44
C ARG A 60 -10.27 26.79 -1.15
N LEU A 61 -9.07 26.56 -1.73
CA LEU A 61 -7.92 27.45 -1.58
C LEU A 61 -7.96 28.56 -2.65
N GLU A 62 -8.12 29.82 -2.22
CA GLU A 62 -7.96 30.97 -3.10
C GLU A 62 -6.47 31.31 -3.27
N HIS A 63 -5.72 31.40 -2.15
CA HIS A 63 -4.32 31.75 -2.18
C HIS A 63 -3.58 31.31 -0.91
N VAL A 64 -2.28 30.97 -1.04
CA VAL A 64 -1.37 30.79 0.10
C VAL A 64 -0.27 31.83 0.08
N PHE A 65 -0.05 32.49 1.21
CA PHE A 65 1.07 33.37 1.45
C PHE A 65 2.10 32.66 2.33
N ALA A 66 3.38 32.74 1.98
CA ALA A 66 4.47 32.15 2.75
C ALA A 66 5.46 33.22 3.17
N CYS A 67 5.73 33.36 4.46
CA CYS A 67 6.82 34.19 4.98
C CYS A 67 8.17 33.61 4.57
N GLU A 68 9.17 34.48 4.24
CA GLU A 68 10.52 34.07 3.86
C GLU A 68 11.28 33.33 4.98
N THR A 69 10.95 33.64 6.22
CA THR A 69 11.47 32.99 7.44
C THR A 69 12.96 33.23 7.67
N ARG A 70 13.31 34.52 7.97
CA ARG A 70 14.66 34.82 8.42
C ARG A 70 14.97 34.18 9.79
N PRO A 71 16.29 33.92 10.12
CA PRO A 71 17.48 34.18 9.30
C PRO A 71 17.79 33.10 8.25
N TYR A 72 17.24 31.84 8.39
CA TYR A 72 17.67 30.70 7.58
C TYR A 72 16.87 30.52 6.27
N ASN A 73 15.83 31.35 6.06
CA ASN A 73 15.01 31.44 4.85
C ASN A 73 14.35 30.11 4.44
N GLN A 74 13.85 29.30 5.39
CA GLN A 74 13.16 28.05 5.09
C GLN A 74 11.90 28.28 4.24
N GLY A 75 11.19 29.39 4.47
CA GLY A 75 10.03 29.75 3.67
C GLY A 75 10.41 30.05 2.22
N ALA A 76 11.43 30.91 2.00
CA ALA A 76 11.87 31.25 0.65
C ALA A 76 12.51 30.08 -0.10
N ARG A 77 13.24 29.22 0.59
CA ARG A 77 14.00 28.13 -0.02
C ARG A 77 13.19 26.85 -0.20
N LEU A 78 12.36 26.50 0.76
CA LEU A 78 11.69 25.18 0.83
C LEU A 78 10.18 25.32 0.61
N THR A 79 9.48 26.16 1.38
CA THR A 79 8.02 26.33 1.24
C THR A 79 7.64 26.90 -0.11
N ALA A 80 8.36 27.91 -0.59
CA ALA A 80 8.12 28.47 -1.93
C ALA A 80 8.40 27.43 -3.03
N PHE A 81 9.42 26.58 -2.88
CA PHE A 81 9.68 25.47 -3.80
C PHE A 81 8.49 24.50 -3.84
N GLU A 82 7.98 24.06 -2.67
CA GLU A 82 6.84 23.15 -2.61
C GLU A 82 5.56 23.77 -3.19
N ILE A 83 5.28 25.04 -2.92
CA ILE A 83 4.14 25.78 -3.50
C ILE A 83 4.19 25.77 -5.03
N VAL A 84 5.36 26.04 -5.61
CA VAL A 84 5.55 26.02 -7.08
C VAL A 84 5.44 24.60 -7.62
N GLN A 85 6.08 23.65 -6.97
CA GLN A 85 6.08 22.22 -7.40
C GLN A 85 4.67 21.63 -7.39
N ASP A 86 3.88 21.95 -6.38
CA ASP A 86 2.50 21.48 -6.24
C ASP A 86 1.48 22.32 -7.03
N ARG A 87 1.95 23.37 -7.73
CA ARG A 87 1.13 24.33 -8.50
C ARG A 87 0.04 24.99 -7.64
N LEU A 88 0.34 25.25 -6.37
CA LEU A 88 -0.56 25.98 -5.48
C LEU A 88 -0.56 27.47 -5.84
N PRO A 89 -1.70 28.16 -5.77
CA PRO A 89 -1.76 29.59 -5.96
C PRO A 89 -1.08 30.29 -4.78
N GLY A 90 0.17 30.73 -4.93
CA GLY A 90 0.96 31.22 -3.81
C GLY A 90 1.82 32.44 -4.07
N THR A 91 2.16 33.17 -3.00
CA THR A 91 3.03 34.32 -3.00
C THR A 91 3.99 34.27 -1.82
N LEU A 92 5.28 34.48 -2.09
CA LEU A 92 6.29 34.67 -1.07
C LEU A 92 6.28 36.13 -0.58
N ILE A 93 6.34 36.34 0.73
CA ILE A 93 6.45 37.65 1.38
C ILE A 93 7.62 37.67 2.37
N THR A 94 8.12 38.86 2.71
CA THR A 94 9.05 39.00 3.84
C THR A 94 8.30 38.86 5.17
N ASP A 95 9.00 38.44 6.23
CA ASP A 95 8.39 38.24 7.56
C ASP A 95 7.72 39.51 8.09
N SER A 96 8.28 40.70 7.77
CA SER A 96 7.76 42.01 8.16
C SER A 96 6.49 42.48 7.43
N MET A 97 6.08 41.76 6.33
CA MET A 97 4.89 42.13 5.54
C MET A 97 3.59 41.53 6.08
N ALA A 98 3.64 40.55 6.99
CA ALA A 98 2.47 39.77 7.42
C ALA A 98 1.31 40.65 7.94
N ALA A 99 1.58 41.59 8.86
CA ALA A 99 0.54 42.46 9.41
C ALA A 99 -0.06 43.40 8.31
N HIS A 100 0.76 43.94 7.42
CA HIS A 100 0.29 44.75 6.31
C HIS A 100 -0.55 43.95 5.31
N LEU A 101 -0.17 42.68 5.03
CA LEU A 101 -0.93 41.80 4.21
C LEU A 101 -2.34 41.54 4.79
N MET A 102 -2.43 41.23 6.10
CA MET A 102 -3.70 41.03 6.78
C MET A 102 -4.60 42.27 6.70
N ALA A 103 -4.00 43.48 6.86
CA ALA A 103 -4.74 44.74 6.80
C ALA A 103 -5.26 45.09 5.41
N THR A 104 -4.51 44.77 4.33
CA THR A 104 -4.76 45.31 2.99
C THR A 104 -5.33 44.32 2.00
N ARG A 105 -4.92 43.05 2.08
CA ARG A 105 -5.37 41.99 1.16
C ARG A 105 -6.30 41.00 1.82
N GLY A 106 -6.29 40.94 3.15
CA GLY A 106 -7.04 39.97 3.95
C GLY A 106 -6.40 38.58 3.92
N VAL A 107 -6.44 37.94 5.07
CA VAL A 107 -6.05 36.55 5.31
C VAL A 107 -7.20 35.92 6.11
N ASP A 108 -7.64 34.73 5.73
CA ASP A 108 -8.79 34.08 6.37
C ASP A 108 -8.35 33.13 7.49
N ALA A 109 -7.10 32.62 7.43
CA ALA A 109 -6.48 31.83 8.49
C ALA A 109 -4.96 31.89 8.43
N VAL A 110 -4.32 31.79 9.59
CA VAL A 110 -2.88 31.50 9.73
C VAL A 110 -2.74 30.07 10.17
N VAL A 111 -1.89 29.28 9.49
CA VAL A 111 -1.58 27.90 9.85
C VAL A 111 -0.07 27.72 9.92
N VAL A 112 0.42 27.28 11.07
CA VAL A 112 1.85 27.07 11.32
C VAL A 112 2.10 25.65 11.85
N GLY A 113 3.33 25.16 11.76
CA GLY A 113 3.74 23.94 12.44
C GLY A 113 4.07 24.16 13.91
N ALA A 114 4.61 23.14 14.56
CA ALA A 114 5.19 23.22 15.89
C ALA A 114 6.42 22.33 16.00
N ASP A 115 7.42 22.83 16.72
CA ASP A 115 8.57 22.02 17.18
C ASP A 115 8.25 21.35 18.53
N ARG A 116 7.42 21.99 19.36
CA ARG A 116 6.90 21.45 20.63
C ARG A 116 5.62 22.16 21.06
N VAL A 117 4.68 21.41 21.60
CA VAL A 117 3.45 21.94 22.22
C VAL A 117 3.41 21.49 23.68
N ALA A 118 3.37 22.44 24.62
CA ALA A 118 3.30 22.18 26.06
C ALA A 118 1.90 21.68 26.51
N ALA A 119 1.80 21.21 27.75
CA ALA A 119 0.56 20.67 28.32
C ALA A 119 -0.61 21.67 28.33
N ASN A 120 -0.33 22.96 28.47
CA ASN A 120 -1.33 24.05 28.44
C ASN A 120 -1.63 24.55 27.00
N GLY A 121 -0.91 24.06 25.97
CA GLY A 121 -1.05 24.46 24.58
C GLY A 121 -0.09 25.56 24.12
N ASP A 122 0.76 26.11 24.99
CA ASP A 122 1.84 27.01 24.54
C ASP A 122 2.72 26.30 23.53
N THR A 123 3.06 26.95 22.43
CA THR A 123 3.67 26.30 21.27
C THR A 123 4.99 26.95 20.88
N ALA A 124 6.08 26.17 20.91
CA ALA A 124 7.36 26.57 20.33
C ALA A 124 7.37 26.24 18.81
N ASN A 125 7.74 27.22 18.00
CA ASN A 125 7.94 27.06 16.58
C ASN A 125 9.00 28.07 16.09
N LYS A 126 9.35 28.00 14.81
CA LYS A 126 10.35 28.87 14.18
C LYS A 126 10.15 30.35 14.58
N VAL A 127 11.27 31.01 14.96
CA VAL A 127 11.27 32.43 15.34
C VAL A 127 10.51 33.29 14.33
N GLY A 128 9.62 34.17 14.81
CA GLY A 128 8.66 34.96 14.03
C GLY A 128 7.22 34.42 14.12
N THR A 129 7.02 33.21 14.63
CA THR A 129 5.68 32.61 14.82
C THR A 129 4.86 33.38 15.86
N PHE A 130 5.46 33.77 16.99
CA PHE A 130 4.81 34.56 18.02
C PHE A 130 4.39 35.93 17.51
N GLN A 131 5.27 36.65 16.77
CA GLN A 131 4.93 37.92 16.12
C GLN A 131 3.75 37.75 15.16
N LEU A 132 3.73 36.66 14.40
CA LEU A 132 2.65 36.37 13.46
C LEU A 132 1.32 36.12 14.18
N ALA A 133 1.33 35.42 15.32
CA ALA A 133 0.15 35.18 16.16
C ALA A 133 -0.42 36.47 16.75
N ILE A 134 0.43 37.38 17.22
CA ILE A 134 0.03 38.75 17.68
C ILE A 134 -0.64 39.50 16.53
N SER A 135 -0.04 39.50 15.35
CA SER A 135 -0.60 40.17 14.18
C SER A 135 -1.97 39.58 13.78
N ALA A 136 -2.09 38.25 13.82
CA ALA A 136 -3.34 37.54 13.54
C ALA A 136 -4.43 37.95 14.55
N GLN A 137 -4.13 37.95 15.84
CA GLN A 137 -5.07 38.37 16.88
C GLN A 137 -5.54 39.82 16.68
N TYR A 138 -4.63 40.75 16.39
CA TYR A 138 -4.97 42.14 16.17
C TYR A 138 -5.94 42.33 14.99
N HIS A 139 -5.79 41.55 13.94
CA HIS A 139 -6.64 41.57 12.75
C HIS A 139 -7.86 40.67 12.80
N GLY A 140 -8.08 39.92 13.91
CA GLY A 140 -9.19 38.99 14.06
C GLY A 140 -9.08 37.76 13.16
N VAL A 141 -7.86 37.41 12.74
CA VAL A 141 -7.59 36.23 11.89
C VAL A 141 -7.34 35.00 12.77
N PRO A 142 -8.05 33.89 12.60
CA PRO A 142 -7.82 32.68 13.38
C PRO A 142 -6.42 32.11 13.11
N PHE A 143 -5.74 31.72 14.19
CA PHE A 143 -4.38 31.20 14.18
C PHE A 143 -4.35 29.75 14.64
N PHE A 144 -3.90 28.84 13.78
CA PHE A 144 -3.86 27.41 14.03
C PHE A 144 -2.44 26.87 14.08
N VAL A 145 -2.24 25.91 14.97
CA VAL A 145 -1.04 25.07 15.05
C VAL A 145 -1.35 23.69 14.49
N ALA A 146 -0.61 23.21 13.52
CA ALA A 146 -0.77 21.92 12.87
C ALA A 146 0.43 21.03 13.20
N ALA A 147 0.25 20.03 14.07
CA ALA A 147 1.33 19.19 14.57
C ALA A 147 0.84 17.77 14.89
N PRO A 148 1.65 16.72 14.65
CA PRO A 148 1.30 15.37 15.07
C PRO A 148 1.30 15.23 16.59
N THR A 149 0.55 14.26 17.13
CA THR A 149 0.48 14.03 18.57
C THR A 149 1.84 13.72 19.20
N THR A 150 2.80 13.25 18.43
CA THR A 150 4.20 13.05 18.88
C THR A 150 4.94 14.35 19.22
N THR A 151 4.46 15.49 18.74
CA THR A 151 4.99 16.83 19.05
C THR A 151 4.38 17.40 20.34
N LEU A 152 3.27 16.82 20.82
CA LEU A 152 2.60 17.22 22.04
C LEU A 152 3.33 16.65 23.26
N ASP A 153 3.80 17.52 24.16
CA ASP A 153 4.53 17.11 25.36
C ASP A 153 3.70 17.37 26.64
N PRO A 154 2.99 16.34 27.14
CA PRO A 154 2.18 16.47 28.33
C PRO A 154 2.99 16.67 29.64
N ASN A 155 4.32 16.46 29.59
CA ASN A 155 5.20 16.59 30.76
C ASN A 155 5.82 17.99 30.86
N THR A 156 5.76 18.82 29.82
CA THR A 156 6.16 20.22 29.86
C THR A 156 4.94 21.08 30.25
N PRO A 157 4.86 21.67 31.44
CA PRO A 157 3.63 22.31 31.94
C PRO A 157 3.16 23.49 31.07
N ASP A 158 4.09 24.36 30.69
CA ASP A 158 3.83 25.58 29.91
C ASP A 158 5.06 26.00 29.10
N GLY A 159 4.90 27.05 28.28
CA GLY A 159 5.93 27.54 27.37
C GLY A 159 7.20 28.05 28.05
N SER A 160 7.15 28.47 29.33
CA SER A 160 8.35 28.93 30.05
C SER A 160 9.33 27.78 30.35
N CYS A 161 8.83 26.56 30.30
CA CYS A 161 9.63 25.34 30.52
C CYS A 161 10.26 24.81 29.22
N ILE A 162 9.98 25.41 28.05
CA ILE A 162 10.55 24.98 26.81
C ILE A 162 11.93 25.63 26.62
N HIS A 163 12.98 24.82 26.51
CA HIS A 163 14.33 25.31 26.25
C HIS A 163 14.47 25.74 24.78
N ILE A 164 14.83 27.00 24.53
CA ILE A 164 15.04 27.56 23.18
C ILE A 164 16.53 27.54 22.84
N GLU A 165 16.87 26.89 21.72
CA GLU A 165 18.23 26.85 21.19
C GLU A 165 18.66 28.22 20.65
N GLU A 166 19.86 28.68 21.02
CA GLU A 166 20.49 29.83 20.37
C GLU A 166 21.43 29.39 19.26
N ARG A 167 21.29 29.97 18.09
CA ARG A 167 22.01 29.63 16.87
C ARG A 167 23.19 30.59 16.66
N PRO A 168 24.23 30.21 15.89
CA PRO A 168 25.36 31.05 15.60
C PRO A 168 24.97 32.43 15.01
N GLU A 169 25.59 33.51 15.48
CA GLU A 169 25.35 34.88 14.99
C GLU A 169 25.57 35.03 13.48
N ALA A 170 26.44 34.17 12.91
CA ALA A 170 26.73 34.15 11.47
C ALA A 170 25.49 33.91 10.60
N GLU A 171 24.54 33.08 11.08
CA GLU A 171 23.29 32.83 10.34
C GLU A 171 22.45 34.10 10.14
N LEU A 172 22.51 35.04 11.12
CA LEU A 172 21.81 36.31 11.04
C LEU A 172 22.62 37.36 10.28
N THR A 173 23.94 37.40 10.49
CA THR A 173 24.82 38.46 9.99
C THR A 173 25.34 38.22 8.58
N THR A 174 25.07 37.01 7.99
CA THR A 174 25.49 36.66 6.63
C THR A 174 24.30 36.16 5.80
N ILE A 175 24.35 36.35 4.48
CA ILE A 175 23.41 35.76 3.50
C ILE A 175 24.25 35.18 2.37
N PHE A 176 24.05 33.89 2.04
CA PHE A 176 24.80 33.15 1.02
C PHE A 176 26.32 33.27 1.16
N GLY A 177 26.82 33.24 2.39
CA GLY A 177 28.22 33.35 2.70
C GLY A 177 28.78 34.82 2.64
N GLN A 178 27.98 35.78 2.25
CA GLN A 178 28.34 37.20 2.27
C GLN A 178 27.86 37.84 3.57
N ARG A 179 28.78 38.51 4.27
CA ARG A 179 28.42 39.27 5.46
C ARG A 179 27.66 40.54 5.05
N ILE A 180 26.50 40.73 5.65
CA ILE A 180 25.61 41.89 5.41
C ILE A 180 25.60 42.86 6.58
N ALA A 181 26.00 42.43 7.77
CA ALA A 181 26.07 43.26 8.96
C ALA A 181 27.52 43.74 9.20
N PRO A 182 27.76 44.96 9.73
CA PRO A 182 29.09 45.44 10.07
C PRO A 182 29.82 44.48 11.05
N GLU A 183 31.15 44.43 10.96
CA GLU A 183 31.96 43.75 11.92
C GLU A 183 31.82 44.37 13.31
N GLY A 184 31.82 43.50 14.36
CA GLY A 184 31.69 43.92 15.76
C GLY A 184 30.24 44.08 16.26
N ILE A 185 29.23 44.05 15.40
CA ILE A 185 27.83 44.01 15.88
C ILE A 185 27.55 42.62 16.48
N LYS A 186 26.95 42.58 17.68
CA LYS A 186 26.43 41.34 18.30
C LYS A 186 25.06 41.01 17.71
N ALA A 187 24.78 39.75 17.54
CA ALA A 187 23.49 39.26 17.09
C ALA A 187 22.88 38.28 18.10
N TRP A 188 21.59 38.42 18.33
CA TRP A 188 20.82 37.49 19.11
C TRP A 188 19.97 36.67 18.13
N ASN A 189 20.17 35.36 18.13
CA ASN A 189 19.61 34.46 17.11
C ASN A 189 18.96 33.20 17.74
N PRO A 190 17.79 33.33 18.42
CA PRO A 190 17.04 32.20 18.89
C PRO A 190 16.46 31.41 17.70
N ALA A 191 16.53 30.08 17.74
CA ALA A 191 15.99 29.23 16.69
C ALA A 191 14.46 29.26 16.61
N PHE A 192 13.81 29.38 17.77
CA PHE A 192 12.36 29.32 17.96
C PHE A 192 11.89 30.47 18.84
N ASP A 193 10.58 30.76 18.79
CA ASP A 193 9.88 31.54 19.80
C ASP A 193 8.68 30.75 20.34
N VAL A 194 8.13 31.17 21.47
CA VAL A 194 7.00 30.51 22.12
C VAL A 194 5.75 31.36 21.97
N THR A 195 4.74 30.81 21.31
CA THR A 195 3.43 31.41 21.15
C THR A 195 2.54 30.99 22.31
N PRO A 196 2.05 31.93 23.14
CA PRO A 196 1.11 31.63 24.21
C PRO A 196 -0.22 31.08 23.70
N CYS A 197 -0.77 30.11 24.42
CA CYS A 197 -1.98 29.38 24.04
C CYS A 197 -3.22 30.30 23.80
N HIS A 198 -3.32 31.43 24.50
CA HIS A 198 -4.43 32.37 24.34
C HIS A 198 -4.43 33.08 22.95
N LEU A 199 -3.34 33.03 22.19
CA LEU A 199 -3.25 33.53 20.82
C LEU A 199 -3.60 32.47 19.78
N ILE A 200 -3.75 31.20 20.19
CA ILE A 200 -4.00 30.05 19.33
C ILE A 200 -5.51 29.75 19.30
N SER A 201 -6.08 29.59 18.11
CA SER A 201 -7.50 29.32 17.90
C SER A 201 -7.82 27.82 17.93
N GLY A 202 -6.84 26.95 17.65
CA GLY A 202 -6.98 25.51 17.68
C GLY A 202 -5.66 24.81 17.40
N ILE A 203 -5.44 23.62 17.97
CA ILE A 203 -4.29 22.75 17.69
C ILE A 203 -4.80 21.55 16.89
N ILE A 204 -4.36 21.48 15.64
CA ILE A 204 -4.77 20.48 14.66
C ILE A 204 -3.81 19.28 14.74
N THR A 205 -4.35 18.09 14.99
CA THR A 205 -3.58 16.85 15.06
C THR A 205 -4.17 15.80 14.12
N GLU A 206 -3.49 14.69 13.95
CA GLU A 206 -4.00 13.53 13.19
C GLU A 206 -5.21 12.85 13.87
N ARG A 207 -5.49 13.19 15.14
CA ARG A 207 -6.64 12.68 15.90
C ARG A 207 -7.80 13.67 15.98
N GLY A 208 -7.69 14.83 15.34
CA GLY A 208 -8.68 15.90 15.38
C GLY A 208 -8.10 17.22 15.88
N VAL A 209 -8.99 18.19 16.09
CA VAL A 209 -8.63 19.53 16.56
C VAL A 209 -8.84 19.63 18.06
N ILE A 210 -7.80 20.05 18.81
CA ILE A 210 -7.92 20.38 20.22
C ILE A 210 -8.47 21.81 20.29
N GLU A 211 -9.63 21.93 20.92
CA GLU A 211 -10.29 23.22 21.11
C GLU A 211 -9.79 23.91 22.36
N ARG A 212 -9.75 25.24 22.30
CA ARG A 212 -9.39 26.09 23.44
C ARG A 212 -10.48 26.00 24.51
N ARG A 213 -10.08 25.83 25.75
CA ARG A 213 -10.95 25.86 26.94
C ARG A 213 -10.72 27.14 27.74
N GLU A 214 -11.77 27.63 28.37
CA GLU A 214 -11.71 28.76 29.26
C GLU A 214 -11.94 28.31 30.68
N SER A 215 -11.16 28.82 31.61
CA SER A 215 -11.32 28.60 33.05
C SER A 215 -11.11 29.90 33.82
N VAL A 216 -11.76 30.04 34.96
CA VAL A 216 -11.54 31.18 35.86
C VAL A 216 -10.67 30.66 37.02
N ARG A 217 -9.44 31.16 37.15
CA ARG A 217 -8.57 30.92 38.29
C ARG A 217 -8.24 32.28 38.95
N ASP A 218 -8.41 32.36 40.27
CA ASP A 218 -8.15 33.57 41.06
C ASP A 218 -8.82 34.85 40.48
N GLY A 219 -10.06 34.70 39.95
CA GLY A 219 -10.83 35.79 39.38
C GLY A 219 -10.35 36.29 38.01
N ARG A 220 -9.42 35.59 37.37
CA ARG A 220 -8.93 35.89 36.04
C ARG A 220 -9.38 34.80 35.04
N GLU A 221 -9.91 35.21 33.90
CA GLU A 221 -10.17 34.30 32.80
C GLU A 221 -8.84 33.86 32.20
N MET A 222 -8.65 32.54 32.14
CA MET A 222 -7.49 31.92 31.51
C MET A 222 -7.93 30.96 30.42
N SER A 223 -7.32 31.11 29.26
CA SER A 223 -7.49 30.19 28.12
C SER A 223 -6.39 29.16 28.15
N PHE A 224 -6.70 27.89 27.89
CA PHE A 224 -5.72 26.81 27.78
C PHE A 224 -6.23 25.69 26.88
N PHE A 225 -5.33 24.81 26.45
CA PHE A 225 -5.64 23.56 25.78
C PHE A 225 -5.35 22.38 26.72
N ASP A 226 -6.29 21.46 26.87
CA ASP A 226 -6.09 20.26 27.70
C ASP A 226 -5.35 19.18 26.89
N VAL A 227 -4.09 19.43 26.58
CA VAL A 227 -3.24 18.48 25.81
C VAL A 227 -3.12 17.14 26.52
N PRO A 228 -2.87 17.05 27.87
CA PRO A 228 -2.84 15.78 28.55
C PRO A 228 -4.17 15.02 28.52
N GLY A 229 -5.30 15.72 28.66
CA GLY A 229 -6.64 15.13 28.54
C GLY A 229 -6.92 14.59 27.15
N PHE A 230 -6.53 15.32 26.12
CA PHE A 230 -6.68 14.88 24.73
C PHE A 230 -5.83 13.63 24.42
N LEU A 231 -4.60 13.56 24.92
CA LEU A 231 -3.74 12.39 24.71
C LEU A 231 -4.23 11.14 25.46
N ARG A 232 -4.86 11.33 26.65
CA ARG A 232 -5.44 10.21 27.44
C ARG A 232 -6.76 9.71 26.90
N ASN A 233 -7.62 10.60 26.43
CA ASN A 233 -8.93 10.27 25.89
C ASN A 233 -8.80 10.09 24.38
N GLY A 234 -8.37 8.93 23.93
CA GLY A 234 -8.45 8.57 22.52
C GLY A 234 -9.92 8.68 22.04
N HIS A 235 -10.26 9.75 21.30
CA HIS A 235 -11.58 10.17 20.80
C HIS A 235 -12.46 10.94 21.79
N ALA A 236 -12.44 12.27 21.69
CA ALA A 236 -13.57 13.09 22.15
C ALA A 236 -14.48 13.35 20.95
N ALA A 237 -15.70 12.81 21.05
CA ALA A 237 -16.77 13.05 20.11
C ALA A 237 -17.11 14.55 20.05
N ASN A 238 -17.09 15.13 18.86
CA ASN A 238 -17.87 16.32 18.56
C ASN A 238 -19.00 15.91 17.62
N GLY A 239 -20.22 16.03 18.14
CA GLY A 239 -21.43 15.75 17.39
C GLY A 239 -21.67 16.77 16.29
N ALA A 240 -21.96 16.27 15.14
CA ALA A 240 -23.06 16.57 14.22
C ALA A 240 -22.75 15.93 12.85
N ASN A 241 -23.57 14.96 12.49
CA ASN A 241 -23.92 14.49 11.14
C ASN A 241 -22.96 14.84 9.98
N GLY A 242 -21.91 14.06 9.83
CA GLY A 242 -21.21 13.86 8.59
C GLY A 242 -20.77 12.41 8.55
N LYS A 243 -21.24 11.62 7.61
CA LYS A 243 -20.79 10.24 7.43
C LYS A 243 -19.28 10.26 7.16
N ASN A 244 -18.48 10.04 8.21
CA ASN A 244 -17.06 9.77 8.09
C ASN A 244 -16.87 8.47 7.29
N ILE A 245 -16.20 8.60 6.16
CA ILE A 245 -15.51 7.46 5.57
C ILE A 245 -14.18 7.37 6.31
N ASP A 246 -14.21 6.75 7.47
CA ASP A 246 -13.03 6.44 8.27
C ASP A 246 -12.32 5.25 7.62
N SER A 247 -11.25 5.50 6.89
CA SER A 247 -10.46 4.46 6.22
C SER A 247 -9.43 3.79 7.15
N ARG A 248 -9.60 3.94 8.47
CA ARG A 248 -9.01 3.07 9.49
C ARG A 248 -10.07 2.83 10.55
N SER A 249 -11.02 1.94 10.23
CA SER A 249 -11.71 1.25 11.31
C SER A 249 -10.62 0.60 12.17
N GLU A 250 -10.49 1.02 13.45
CA GLU A 250 -10.08 0.06 14.47
C GLU A 250 -10.77 -1.23 14.07
N CYS A 251 -10.02 -2.34 13.99
CA CYS A 251 -10.63 -3.63 13.76
C CYS A 251 -11.56 -3.85 14.96
N GLU A 252 -12.80 -3.37 14.86
CA GLU A 252 -13.83 -3.69 15.85
C GLU A 252 -13.93 -5.21 15.86
N VAL A 253 -13.29 -5.79 16.86
CA VAL A 253 -13.43 -7.22 17.10
C VAL A 253 -14.88 -7.41 17.52
N PRO A 254 -15.70 -8.15 16.75
CA PRO A 254 -17.12 -8.33 17.06
C PRO A 254 -17.30 -8.80 18.51
N SER A 255 -18.31 -8.29 19.19
CA SER A 255 -18.64 -8.77 20.53
C SER A 255 -18.94 -10.28 20.43
N GLY A 256 -18.10 -11.10 21.06
CA GLY A 256 -18.18 -12.57 20.95
C GLY A 256 -17.05 -13.24 20.15
N PHE A 257 -16.21 -12.46 19.45
CA PHE A 257 -14.99 -13.03 18.88
C PHE A 257 -14.06 -13.53 19.99
N ARG A 258 -13.48 -14.69 19.74
CA ARG A 258 -12.41 -15.26 20.57
C ARG A 258 -11.46 -16.06 19.68
N ARG A 259 -10.20 -15.97 19.98
CA ARG A 259 -9.19 -16.82 19.39
C ARG A 259 -9.44 -18.28 19.80
N LEU A 260 -9.39 -19.20 18.84
CA LEU A 260 -9.53 -20.61 19.04
C LEU A 260 -8.15 -21.27 18.84
N ASP A 261 -7.49 -21.64 19.94
CA ASP A 261 -6.40 -22.61 19.91
C ASP A 261 -6.98 -24.03 19.74
N GLU A 262 -6.14 -25.06 19.69
CA GLU A 262 -6.58 -26.43 19.44
C GLU A 262 -7.61 -26.91 20.46
N ASP A 263 -7.44 -26.62 21.76
CA ASP A 263 -8.35 -27.05 22.83
C ASP A 263 -9.68 -26.30 22.79
N ALA A 264 -9.63 -24.99 22.58
CA ALA A 264 -10.83 -24.17 22.39
C ALA A 264 -11.59 -24.57 21.13
N LEU A 265 -10.89 -24.87 20.04
CA LEU A 265 -11.48 -25.36 18.80
C LEU A 265 -12.10 -26.73 19.00
N LYS A 266 -11.44 -27.67 19.69
CA LYS A 266 -12.01 -29.01 20.08
C LYS A 266 -13.31 -28.83 20.81
N THR A 267 -13.32 -27.95 21.83
CA THR A 267 -14.52 -27.65 22.63
C THR A 267 -15.64 -27.05 21.78
N TYR A 268 -15.30 -26.16 20.86
CA TYR A 268 -16.25 -25.51 19.96
C TYR A 268 -16.88 -26.50 18.98
N ILE A 269 -16.07 -27.37 18.35
CA ILE A 269 -16.54 -28.40 17.41
C ILE A 269 -17.54 -29.34 18.09
N LEU A 270 -17.21 -29.84 19.29
CA LEU A 270 -18.07 -30.73 20.04
C LEU A 270 -19.43 -30.13 20.43
N LYS A 271 -19.50 -28.79 20.58
CA LYS A 271 -20.74 -28.05 20.90
C LYS A 271 -21.52 -27.62 19.64
N SER A 272 -20.86 -27.46 18.50
CA SER A 272 -21.48 -27.03 17.24
C SER A 272 -22.18 -28.20 16.55
N SER A 273 -23.52 -28.16 16.47
CA SER A 273 -24.29 -29.20 15.71
C SER A 273 -23.83 -29.22 14.25
N LYS A 274 -23.62 -28.05 13.63
CA LYS A 274 -23.23 -27.92 12.23
C LYS A 274 -21.87 -28.56 11.94
N LEU A 275 -20.88 -28.37 12.79
CA LEU A 275 -19.55 -29.00 12.60
C LEU A 275 -19.57 -30.50 12.88
N ARG A 276 -20.36 -30.93 13.86
CA ARG A 276 -20.56 -32.36 14.10
C ARG A 276 -21.22 -33.05 12.91
N ASP A 277 -22.22 -32.42 12.28
CA ASP A 277 -22.87 -32.94 11.09
C ASP A 277 -21.88 -33.05 9.90
N LEU A 278 -21.06 -32.02 9.68
CA LEU A 278 -20.03 -32.01 8.63
C LEU A 278 -19.00 -33.14 8.83
N LEU A 279 -18.66 -33.46 10.07
CA LEU A 279 -17.74 -34.51 10.44
C LEU A 279 -18.45 -35.89 10.64
N SER A 280 -19.77 -35.96 10.41
CA SER A 280 -20.58 -37.15 10.62
C SER A 280 -20.44 -37.76 12.02
N MET A 281 -20.34 -36.89 13.05
CA MET A 281 -20.18 -37.31 14.43
C MET A 281 -21.50 -37.84 15.00
N PRO A 282 -21.48 -38.88 15.87
CA PRO A 282 -22.65 -39.35 16.58
C PRO A 282 -23.16 -38.33 17.62
N SER A 283 -24.34 -38.57 18.18
CA SER A 283 -24.93 -37.67 19.20
C SER A 283 -24.06 -37.53 20.46
N ASN A 284 -23.29 -38.53 20.78
CA ASN A 284 -22.29 -38.52 21.86
C ASN A 284 -20.92 -38.94 21.29
N PRO A 285 -20.18 -37.97 20.68
CA PRO A 285 -18.90 -38.28 20.04
C PRO A 285 -17.82 -38.56 21.08
N ASP A 286 -16.93 -39.51 20.76
CA ASP A 286 -15.71 -39.70 21.53
C ASP A 286 -14.76 -38.51 21.26
N PRO A 287 -14.43 -37.66 22.28
CA PRO A 287 -13.56 -36.54 22.12
C PRO A 287 -12.12 -36.90 21.70
N ASP A 288 -11.67 -38.10 22.02
CA ASP A 288 -10.30 -38.56 21.70
C ASP A 288 -10.18 -39.09 20.27
N ALA A 289 -11.29 -39.39 19.62
CA ALA A 289 -11.33 -39.69 18.19
C ALA A 289 -11.25 -38.42 17.29
N LEU A 290 -11.41 -37.21 17.86
CA LEU A 290 -11.27 -35.98 17.16
C LEU A 290 -9.81 -35.54 17.09
N SER A 291 -9.23 -35.60 15.90
CA SER A 291 -7.87 -35.10 15.64
C SER A 291 -7.91 -33.71 15.08
N ILE A 292 -7.14 -32.80 15.69
CA ILE A 292 -6.93 -31.41 15.23
C ILE A 292 -5.43 -31.22 15.04
N ARG A 293 -5.04 -30.68 13.89
CA ARG A 293 -3.65 -30.44 13.57
C ARG A 293 -3.54 -29.04 12.92
N GLU A 294 -2.80 -28.15 13.54
CA GLU A 294 -2.48 -26.85 12.97
C GLU A 294 -1.52 -27.01 11.77
N VAL A 295 -1.78 -26.25 10.68
CA VAL A 295 -0.88 -26.10 9.54
C VAL A 295 0.03 -24.91 9.82
N GLY A 296 1.31 -25.14 10.10
CA GLY A 296 2.26 -24.13 10.58
C GLY A 296 2.65 -23.05 9.56
N ASP A 297 2.37 -23.24 8.28
CA ASP A 297 2.77 -22.33 7.19
C ASP A 297 1.79 -21.14 6.97
N GLY A 298 0.75 -20.99 7.80
CA GLY A 298 -0.20 -19.87 7.71
C GLY A 298 0.40 -18.55 8.21
N ASN A 299 0.75 -17.64 7.29
CA ASN A 299 1.36 -16.36 7.64
C ASN A 299 0.38 -15.34 8.25
N ILE A 300 -0.92 -15.44 7.93
CA ILE A 300 -1.94 -14.44 8.27
C ILE A 300 -3.00 -15.00 9.21
N ASN A 301 -3.48 -16.26 8.98
CA ASN A 301 -4.59 -16.89 9.68
C ASN A 301 -4.16 -18.16 10.42
N PHE A 302 -4.97 -18.60 11.39
CA PHE A 302 -4.91 -19.98 11.84
C PHE A 302 -5.56 -20.91 10.82
N VAL A 303 -4.91 -22.02 10.54
CA VAL A 303 -5.41 -23.07 9.65
C VAL A 303 -5.30 -24.41 10.35
N TYR A 304 -6.43 -25.11 10.53
CA TYR A 304 -6.52 -26.39 11.18
C TYR A 304 -7.05 -27.46 10.23
N ILE A 305 -6.40 -28.60 10.18
CA ILE A 305 -6.95 -29.84 9.60
C ILE A 305 -7.63 -30.59 10.72
N VAL A 306 -8.91 -30.79 10.57
CA VAL A 306 -9.76 -31.43 11.58
C VAL A 306 -10.33 -32.73 11.01
N SER A 307 -10.07 -33.84 11.69
CA SER A 307 -10.52 -35.17 11.26
C SER A 307 -11.30 -35.87 12.37
N TYR A 308 -12.38 -36.54 11.99
CA TYR A 308 -13.11 -37.47 12.84
C TYR A 308 -13.47 -38.69 12.01
N SER A 309 -12.97 -39.87 12.41
CA SER A 309 -13.11 -41.11 11.61
C SER A 309 -12.56 -40.90 10.18
N ASP A 310 -13.39 -41.07 9.16
CA ASP A 310 -13.06 -40.96 7.74
C ASP A 310 -13.34 -39.56 7.16
N ARG A 311 -13.88 -38.64 7.97
CA ARG A 311 -14.21 -37.30 7.56
C ARG A 311 -13.15 -36.29 7.96
N THR A 312 -12.73 -35.49 6.99
CA THR A 312 -11.75 -34.40 7.23
C THR A 312 -12.22 -33.10 6.61
N ILE A 313 -12.07 -32.02 7.35
CA ILE A 313 -12.37 -30.65 6.91
C ILE A 313 -11.20 -29.75 7.25
N VAL A 314 -11.14 -28.55 6.61
CA VAL A 314 -10.18 -27.50 6.96
C VAL A 314 -10.95 -26.37 7.61
N ILE A 315 -10.46 -25.91 8.74
CA ILE A 315 -11.00 -24.75 9.47
C ILE A 315 -9.94 -23.65 9.46
N LYS A 316 -10.31 -22.47 8.95
CA LYS A 316 -9.48 -21.28 8.95
C LYS A 316 -10.11 -20.25 9.90
N GLN A 317 -9.30 -19.63 10.77
CA GLN A 317 -9.74 -18.50 11.59
C GLN A 317 -8.89 -17.27 11.29
N ALA A 318 -9.54 -16.19 10.89
CA ALA A 318 -8.90 -14.90 10.74
C ALA A 318 -8.60 -14.29 12.11
N LEU A 319 -7.43 -13.64 12.22
CA LEU A 319 -7.01 -12.91 13.41
C LEU A 319 -7.12 -11.39 13.17
N PRO A 320 -7.33 -10.54 14.20
CA PRO A 320 -7.40 -9.09 14.03
C PRO A 320 -6.02 -8.44 13.76
N TYR A 321 -5.03 -9.23 13.32
CA TYR A 321 -3.67 -8.81 12.98
C TYR A 321 -2.99 -9.83 12.05
N ILE A 322 -1.86 -9.46 11.44
CA ILE A 322 -1.02 -10.38 10.68
C ILE A 322 -0.27 -11.31 11.66
N ARG A 323 -0.53 -12.60 11.61
CA ARG A 323 0.03 -13.58 12.54
C ARG A 323 1.56 -13.56 12.64
N CYS A 324 2.27 -13.48 11.53
CA CYS A 324 3.74 -13.49 11.51
C CYS A 324 4.39 -12.16 11.96
N VAL A 325 3.63 -11.07 12.03
CA VAL A 325 4.10 -9.74 12.48
C VAL A 325 3.61 -9.42 13.87
N GLY A 326 2.48 -10.01 14.31
CA GLY A 326 1.84 -9.75 15.59
C GLY A 326 0.87 -8.55 15.57
N GLU A 327 0.45 -8.10 16.77
CA GLU A 327 -0.55 -7.04 16.97
C GLU A 327 -0.13 -5.67 16.41
N GLY A 328 1.15 -5.49 16.09
CA GLY A 328 1.67 -4.26 15.46
C GLY A 328 1.17 -4.01 14.02
N TRP A 329 0.51 -5.01 13.40
CA TRP A 329 -0.11 -4.85 12.09
C TRP A 329 -1.57 -5.32 12.13
N PRO A 330 -2.51 -4.45 12.51
CA PRO A 330 -3.92 -4.80 12.61
C PRO A 330 -4.53 -5.11 11.24
N LEU A 331 -5.41 -6.11 11.18
CA LEU A 331 -6.19 -6.48 9.99
C LEU A 331 -7.65 -6.72 10.36
N THR A 332 -8.57 -6.33 9.48
CA THR A 332 -9.99 -6.62 9.69
C THR A 332 -10.30 -8.11 9.61
N LEU A 333 -11.23 -8.55 10.43
CA LEU A 333 -11.78 -9.90 10.38
C LEU A 333 -12.70 -10.12 9.16
N GLU A 334 -13.21 -9.03 8.55
CA GLU A 334 -14.06 -9.11 7.34
C GLU A 334 -13.36 -9.79 6.15
N ARG A 335 -12.01 -9.81 6.13
CA ARG A 335 -11.28 -10.52 5.07
C ARG A 335 -11.66 -12.00 4.92
N SER A 336 -12.02 -12.68 6.03
CA SER A 336 -12.51 -14.07 5.98
C SER A 336 -13.85 -14.18 5.28
N LYS A 337 -14.71 -13.17 5.38
CA LYS A 337 -15.97 -13.07 4.64
C LYS A 337 -15.72 -12.84 3.15
N PHE A 338 -14.75 -12.00 2.79
CA PHE A 338 -14.34 -11.84 1.40
C PHE A 338 -13.72 -13.12 0.83
N GLU A 339 -12.87 -13.82 1.60
CA GLU A 339 -12.35 -15.13 1.20
C GLU A 339 -13.48 -16.13 0.94
N MET A 340 -14.40 -16.29 1.88
CA MET A 340 -15.56 -17.17 1.75
C MET A 340 -16.35 -16.87 0.47
N ARG A 341 -16.67 -15.61 0.24
CA ARG A 341 -17.46 -15.18 -0.92
C ARG A 341 -16.72 -15.35 -2.25
N ALA A 342 -15.40 -15.11 -2.27
CA ALA A 342 -14.58 -15.35 -3.45
C ALA A 342 -14.51 -16.82 -3.80
N LEU A 343 -14.34 -17.70 -2.80
CA LEU A 343 -14.39 -19.16 -3.00
C LEU A 343 -15.74 -19.59 -3.56
N VAL A 344 -16.85 -19.04 -3.10
CA VAL A 344 -18.18 -19.32 -3.64
C VAL A 344 -18.31 -18.83 -5.08
N ALA A 345 -18.01 -17.56 -5.35
CA ALA A 345 -18.15 -16.97 -6.68
C ALA A 345 -17.26 -17.64 -7.74
N HIS A 346 -16.02 -17.91 -7.40
CA HIS A 346 -15.10 -18.62 -8.31
C HIS A 346 -15.44 -20.11 -8.41
N GLY A 347 -15.94 -20.73 -7.32
CA GLY A 347 -16.38 -22.12 -7.30
C GLY A 347 -17.63 -22.38 -8.14
N GLU A 348 -18.54 -21.42 -8.30
CA GLU A 348 -19.68 -21.48 -9.21
C GLU A 348 -19.23 -21.52 -10.68
N ILE A 349 -18.12 -20.85 -11.00
CA ILE A 349 -17.55 -20.79 -12.37
C ILE A 349 -16.62 -21.98 -12.64
N CYS A 350 -15.80 -22.38 -11.67
CA CYS A 350 -14.79 -23.42 -11.79
C CYS A 350 -14.89 -24.41 -10.60
N PRO A 351 -15.95 -25.21 -10.49
CA PRO A 351 -16.22 -26.05 -9.31
C PRO A 351 -15.20 -27.19 -9.09
N ASP A 352 -14.46 -27.56 -10.12
CA ASP A 352 -13.41 -28.57 -10.08
C ASP A 352 -12.02 -28.01 -9.70
N LEU A 353 -11.87 -26.67 -9.67
CA LEU A 353 -10.61 -26.00 -9.39
C LEU A 353 -10.61 -25.20 -8.07
N VAL A 354 -11.75 -25.12 -7.37
CA VAL A 354 -11.89 -24.32 -6.16
C VAL A 354 -12.47 -25.20 -5.05
N PRO A 355 -11.89 -25.21 -3.83
CA PRO A 355 -12.45 -25.98 -2.73
C PRO A 355 -13.83 -25.44 -2.33
N ARG A 356 -14.75 -26.35 -2.02
CA ARG A 356 -16.11 -25.98 -1.59
C ARG A 356 -16.08 -25.36 -0.20
N VAL A 357 -16.82 -24.25 -0.04
CA VAL A 357 -17.15 -23.70 1.26
C VAL A 357 -18.22 -24.59 1.92
N LEU A 358 -17.95 -25.08 3.13
CA LEU A 358 -18.82 -25.97 3.87
C LEU A 358 -19.62 -25.21 4.95
N HIS A 359 -18.99 -24.22 5.59
CA HIS A 359 -19.62 -23.38 6.61
C HIS A 359 -18.83 -22.09 6.81
N PHE A 360 -19.52 -21.05 7.28
CA PHE A 360 -18.91 -19.79 7.71
C PHE A 360 -19.60 -19.29 8.98
N GLU A 361 -18.78 -18.94 9.98
CA GLU A 361 -19.25 -18.32 11.24
C GLU A 361 -18.67 -16.91 11.35
N GLU A 362 -19.53 -15.92 11.13
CA GLU A 362 -19.12 -14.52 11.02
C GLU A 362 -18.54 -13.97 12.34
N THR A 363 -19.18 -14.29 13.48
CA THR A 363 -18.75 -13.80 14.81
C THR A 363 -17.32 -14.24 15.17
N LEU A 364 -16.96 -15.46 14.79
CA LEU A 364 -15.63 -16.02 15.05
C LEU A 364 -14.66 -15.83 13.88
N ALA A 365 -15.10 -15.20 12.78
CA ALA A 365 -14.35 -15.12 11.53
C ALA A 365 -13.78 -16.49 11.10
N LEU A 366 -14.61 -17.54 11.21
CA LEU A 366 -14.23 -18.92 11.04
C LEU A 366 -14.81 -19.46 9.74
N LEU A 367 -13.94 -19.83 8.82
CA LEU A 367 -14.25 -20.40 7.52
C LEU A 367 -13.94 -21.89 7.50
N VAL A 368 -14.91 -22.71 7.11
CA VAL A 368 -14.77 -24.16 6.95
C VAL A 368 -14.84 -24.52 5.47
N VAL A 369 -13.79 -25.14 4.97
CA VAL A 369 -13.67 -25.53 3.56
C VAL A 369 -13.38 -27.01 3.40
N GLN A 370 -13.61 -27.50 2.20
CA GLN A 370 -13.26 -28.86 1.78
C GLN A 370 -11.78 -29.14 2.04
N PHE A 371 -11.50 -30.29 2.65
CA PHE A 371 -10.13 -30.80 2.75
C PHE A 371 -9.66 -31.32 1.39
N ILE A 372 -8.47 -30.90 1.00
CA ILE A 372 -7.77 -31.39 -0.20
C ILE A 372 -6.76 -32.44 0.26
N PRO A 373 -7.02 -33.75 -0.04
CA PRO A 373 -6.23 -34.83 0.54
C PRO A 373 -4.85 -34.95 -0.16
N PRO A 374 -3.87 -35.59 0.50
CA PRO A 374 -2.68 -36.06 -0.18
C PRO A 374 -3.05 -36.96 -1.38
N PRO A 375 -2.24 -36.98 -2.47
CA PRO A 375 -0.88 -36.47 -2.59
C PRO A 375 -0.79 -35.02 -3.07
N HIS A 376 -1.84 -34.17 -2.97
CA HIS A 376 -1.73 -32.77 -3.31
C HIS A 376 -0.66 -32.08 -2.49
N ILE A 377 0.19 -31.31 -3.17
CA ILE A 377 1.22 -30.46 -2.59
C ILE A 377 1.09 -29.03 -3.10
N ILE A 378 1.60 -28.06 -2.37
CA ILE A 378 1.68 -26.67 -2.81
C ILE A 378 2.57 -26.57 -4.05
N LEU A 379 2.10 -25.90 -5.10
CA LEU A 379 2.82 -25.78 -6.37
C LEU A 379 4.23 -25.19 -6.19
N ARG A 380 4.41 -24.23 -5.30
CA ARG A 380 5.73 -23.66 -4.99
C ARG A 380 6.71 -24.75 -4.53
N ARG A 381 6.27 -25.65 -3.64
CA ARG A 381 7.12 -26.76 -3.17
C ARG A 381 7.42 -27.76 -4.29
N ALA A 382 6.45 -28.02 -5.16
CA ALA A 382 6.67 -28.84 -6.37
C ALA A 382 7.74 -28.22 -7.28
N LEU A 383 7.66 -26.91 -7.52
CA LEU A 383 8.62 -26.20 -8.40
C LEU A 383 10.03 -26.16 -7.78
N ILE A 384 10.17 -25.90 -6.48
CA ILE A 384 11.46 -25.93 -5.76
C ILE A 384 12.08 -27.31 -5.81
N SER A 385 11.28 -28.37 -5.60
CA SER A 385 11.75 -29.76 -5.71
C SER A 385 11.95 -30.24 -7.15
N LYS A 386 11.77 -29.36 -8.14
CA LYS A 386 11.88 -29.64 -9.58
C LYS A 386 10.90 -30.70 -10.08
N SER A 387 9.77 -30.87 -9.41
CA SER A 387 8.70 -31.77 -9.82
C SER A 387 7.99 -31.23 -11.06
N ARG A 388 7.80 -32.07 -12.07
CA ARG A 388 7.14 -31.71 -13.33
C ARG A 388 5.63 -31.99 -13.24
N VAL A 389 4.86 -31.00 -12.76
CA VAL A 389 3.41 -31.10 -12.58
C VAL A 389 2.64 -30.48 -13.74
N PRO A 390 1.56 -31.07 -14.25
CA PRO A 390 0.83 -30.61 -15.44
C PRO A 390 -0.33 -29.67 -15.11
N CYS A 391 -0.14 -28.72 -14.18
CA CYS A 391 -1.22 -27.85 -13.66
C CYS A 391 -1.49 -26.58 -14.48
N PHE A 392 -0.61 -26.22 -15.42
CA PHE A 392 -0.55 -24.89 -16.05
C PHE A 392 -1.82 -24.56 -16.84
N LYS A 393 -2.37 -25.54 -17.58
CA LYS A 393 -3.66 -25.37 -18.29
C LYS A 393 -4.84 -25.21 -17.35
N HIS A 394 -4.83 -25.88 -16.20
CA HIS A 394 -5.89 -25.73 -15.19
C HIS A 394 -5.89 -24.31 -14.60
N VAL A 395 -4.70 -23.76 -14.30
CA VAL A 395 -4.55 -22.39 -13.80
C VAL A 395 -4.96 -21.37 -14.88
N ALA A 396 -4.59 -21.61 -16.14
CA ALA A 396 -5.00 -20.79 -17.28
C ALA A 396 -6.52 -20.76 -17.42
N ARG A 397 -7.18 -21.93 -17.40
CA ARG A 397 -8.64 -22.05 -17.47
C ARG A 397 -9.33 -21.34 -16.32
N TYR A 398 -8.84 -21.52 -15.09
CA TYR A 398 -9.38 -20.81 -13.93
C TYR A 398 -9.34 -19.28 -14.14
N MET A 399 -8.18 -18.73 -14.49
CA MET A 399 -8.04 -17.30 -14.72
C MET A 399 -8.94 -16.81 -15.87
N ALA A 400 -8.96 -17.49 -17.01
CA ALA A 400 -9.76 -17.10 -18.16
C ALA A 400 -11.27 -17.09 -17.84
N HIS A 401 -11.75 -18.14 -17.17
CA HIS A 401 -13.18 -18.27 -16.88
C HIS A 401 -13.63 -17.34 -15.78
N THR A 402 -12.89 -17.21 -14.66
CA THR A 402 -13.27 -16.34 -13.54
C THR A 402 -13.18 -14.87 -13.93
N LEU A 403 -12.12 -14.46 -14.62
CA LEU A 403 -11.96 -13.06 -15.05
C LEU A 403 -13.02 -12.67 -16.10
N ALA A 404 -13.29 -13.50 -17.08
CA ALA A 404 -14.35 -13.20 -18.04
C ALA A 404 -15.74 -13.26 -17.39
N GLY A 405 -16.02 -14.28 -16.57
CA GLY A 405 -17.32 -14.54 -15.97
C GLY A 405 -17.77 -13.54 -14.91
N THR A 406 -16.84 -12.82 -14.29
CA THR A 406 -17.14 -11.79 -13.27
C THR A 406 -17.02 -10.36 -13.80
N SER A 407 -16.68 -10.18 -15.07
CA SER A 407 -16.48 -8.87 -15.70
C SER A 407 -17.76 -8.34 -16.39
N SER A 408 -17.65 -7.14 -16.95
CA SER A 408 -18.66 -6.56 -17.83
C SER A 408 -18.90 -7.34 -19.12
N LEU A 409 -18.08 -8.35 -19.43
CA LEU A 409 -18.35 -9.29 -20.52
C LEU A 409 -19.53 -10.21 -20.21
N ALA A 410 -19.73 -10.57 -18.93
CA ALA A 410 -20.80 -11.47 -18.48
C ALA A 410 -21.93 -10.74 -17.75
N LEU A 411 -21.64 -9.66 -17.02
CA LEU A 411 -22.58 -8.96 -16.15
C LEU A 411 -23.15 -7.73 -16.85
N ASP A 412 -24.46 -7.46 -16.64
CA ASP A 412 -25.08 -6.19 -17.00
C ASP A 412 -24.57 -5.04 -16.13
N GLY A 413 -24.74 -3.79 -16.59
CA GLY A 413 -24.18 -2.62 -15.93
C GLY A 413 -24.63 -2.44 -14.47
N PRO A 414 -25.90 -2.56 -14.10
CA PRO A 414 -26.35 -2.50 -12.70
C PRO A 414 -25.73 -3.57 -11.82
N THR A 415 -25.72 -4.82 -12.26
CA THR A 415 -25.14 -5.97 -11.53
C THR A 415 -23.63 -5.79 -11.35
N PHE A 416 -22.92 -5.39 -12.41
CA PHE A 416 -21.49 -5.13 -12.36
C PHE A 416 -21.14 -4.01 -11.36
N ARG A 417 -21.83 -2.86 -11.42
CA ARG A 417 -21.60 -1.74 -10.50
C ARG A 417 -21.88 -2.10 -9.04
N SER A 418 -22.95 -2.88 -8.79
CA SER A 418 -23.27 -3.38 -7.45
C SER A 418 -22.16 -4.27 -6.91
N ALA A 419 -21.65 -5.19 -7.73
CA ALA A 419 -20.53 -6.07 -7.38
C ALA A 419 -19.26 -5.24 -7.08
N VAL A 420 -18.88 -4.30 -7.94
CA VAL A 420 -17.72 -3.41 -7.71
C VAL A 420 -17.86 -2.66 -6.37
N ALA A 421 -19.04 -2.07 -6.09
CA ALA A 421 -19.27 -1.34 -4.84
C ALA A 421 -19.16 -2.23 -3.59
N GLU A 422 -19.61 -3.46 -3.68
CA GLU A 422 -19.54 -4.40 -2.58
C GLU A 422 -18.12 -4.90 -2.31
N TRP A 423 -17.41 -5.31 -3.35
CA TRP A 423 -16.04 -5.84 -3.23
C TRP A 423 -15.00 -4.77 -2.94
N SER A 424 -15.26 -3.49 -3.27
CA SER A 424 -14.39 -2.37 -2.88
C SER A 424 -14.30 -2.15 -1.37
N ARG A 425 -15.13 -2.80 -0.57
CA ARG A 425 -15.08 -2.79 0.90
C ARG A 425 -13.90 -3.59 1.48
N ASN A 426 -13.23 -4.45 0.69
CA ASN A 426 -12.01 -5.15 1.13
C ASN A 426 -10.79 -4.20 1.17
N THR A 427 -10.97 -3.01 1.75
CA THR A 427 -10.01 -1.91 1.72
C THR A 427 -8.71 -2.23 2.45
N SER A 428 -8.77 -2.95 3.57
CA SER A 428 -7.58 -3.28 4.34
C SER A 428 -6.61 -4.19 3.57
N MET A 429 -7.14 -5.19 2.84
CA MET A 429 -6.32 -6.11 2.05
C MET A 429 -5.78 -5.42 0.79
N CYS A 430 -6.56 -4.53 0.17
CA CYS A 430 -6.08 -3.67 -0.91
C CYS A 430 -4.96 -2.74 -0.43
N ALA A 431 -5.12 -2.10 0.74
CA ALA A 431 -4.09 -1.22 1.32
C ALA A 431 -2.78 -1.97 1.62
N VAL A 432 -2.84 -3.19 2.16
CA VAL A 432 -1.66 -4.05 2.33
C VAL A 432 -0.98 -4.28 0.98
N THR A 433 -1.74 -4.65 -0.06
CA THR A 433 -1.21 -4.88 -1.40
C THR A 433 -0.55 -3.63 -1.98
N GLU A 434 -1.22 -2.46 -1.86
CA GLU A 434 -0.69 -1.17 -2.32
C GLU A 434 0.63 -0.81 -1.63
N GLN A 435 0.71 -1.05 -0.33
CA GLN A 435 1.90 -0.78 0.45
C GLN A 435 3.05 -1.71 0.07
N VAL A 436 2.83 -3.04 0.17
CA VAL A 436 3.94 -4.01 0.06
C VAL A 436 4.43 -4.24 -1.37
N ILE A 437 3.62 -3.93 -2.41
CA ILE A 437 4.00 -4.13 -3.81
C ILE A 437 4.47 -2.82 -4.46
N PHE A 438 3.75 -1.71 -4.25
CA PHE A 438 3.96 -0.50 -5.03
C PHE A 438 4.62 0.64 -4.24
N SER A 439 4.82 0.50 -2.92
CA SER A 439 5.40 1.56 -2.09
C SER A 439 6.67 1.10 -1.39
N ASP A 440 6.59 0.14 -0.49
CA ASP A 440 7.70 -0.26 0.40
C ASP A 440 8.97 -0.68 -0.36
N PRO A 441 8.94 -1.48 -1.45
CA PRO A 441 10.16 -1.92 -2.14
C PRO A 441 10.99 -0.76 -2.69
N TYR A 442 10.34 0.34 -2.99
CA TYR A 442 10.95 1.54 -3.60
C TYR A 442 11.40 2.57 -2.56
N LEU A 443 11.18 2.31 -1.28
CA LEU A 443 11.52 3.17 -0.15
C LEU A 443 12.44 2.45 0.84
N ALA A 444 12.98 3.20 1.80
CA ALA A 444 13.70 2.62 2.95
C ALA A 444 12.70 2.19 4.05
N ALA A 445 11.73 1.32 3.70
CA ALA A 445 10.73 0.86 4.65
C ALA A 445 11.31 -0.11 5.68
N PRO A 446 10.89 -0.05 6.96
CA PRO A 446 11.51 -0.80 8.07
C PRO A 446 11.45 -2.32 7.92
N LEU A 447 10.41 -2.84 7.25
CA LEU A 447 10.22 -4.28 7.05
C LEU A 447 10.88 -4.81 5.78
N ASN A 448 11.45 -3.94 4.93
CA ASN A 448 12.22 -4.38 3.78
C ASN A 448 13.48 -5.10 4.24
N ARG A 449 13.77 -6.20 3.58
CA ARG A 449 15.05 -6.88 3.69
C ARG A 449 15.54 -7.34 2.32
N HIS A 450 16.83 -7.53 2.19
CA HIS A 450 17.45 -8.04 0.98
C HIS A 450 18.77 -8.74 1.34
N ASN A 451 19.37 -9.43 0.40
CA ASN A 451 20.63 -10.16 0.59
C ASN A 451 21.81 -9.17 0.68
N SER A 452 21.98 -8.56 1.86
CA SER A 452 23.10 -7.64 2.14
C SER A 452 24.39 -8.41 2.46
N PRO A 453 25.57 -7.92 2.03
CA PRO A 453 25.80 -6.66 1.30
C PRO A 453 25.64 -6.77 -0.22
N PHE A 454 25.36 -7.95 -0.76
CA PHE A 454 25.44 -8.27 -2.19
C PHE A 454 24.45 -7.50 -3.07
N LEU A 455 23.28 -7.11 -2.51
CA LEU A 455 22.25 -6.34 -3.24
C LEU A 455 22.20 -4.86 -2.87
N ASP A 456 23.03 -4.38 -1.93
CA ASP A 456 22.93 -3.01 -1.42
C ASP A 456 23.02 -1.94 -2.51
N ALA A 457 23.93 -2.13 -3.49
CA ALA A 457 24.09 -1.21 -4.61
C ALA A 457 22.83 -1.18 -5.50
N ILE A 458 22.34 -2.35 -5.89
CA ILE A 458 21.13 -2.48 -6.74
C ILE A 458 19.87 -1.95 -6.05
N VAL A 459 19.74 -2.18 -4.74
CA VAL A 459 18.61 -1.64 -3.96
C VAL A 459 18.65 -0.11 -3.94
N ARG A 460 19.84 0.51 -3.84
CA ARG A 460 19.98 1.96 -4.00
C ARG A 460 19.59 2.41 -5.41
N CYS A 461 19.98 1.67 -6.45
CA CYS A 461 19.57 1.96 -7.83
C CYS A 461 18.06 1.92 -8.00
N ILE A 462 17.37 0.88 -7.50
CA ILE A 462 15.90 0.74 -7.55
C ILE A 462 15.22 1.95 -6.92
N ARG A 463 15.70 2.39 -5.75
CA ARG A 463 15.11 3.51 -5.00
C ARG A 463 15.36 4.88 -5.65
N ASN A 464 16.36 5.00 -6.52
CA ASN A 464 16.71 6.24 -7.22
C ASN A 464 16.35 6.22 -8.71
N ASP A 465 15.76 5.15 -9.21
CA ASP A 465 15.36 5.01 -10.61
C ASP A 465 14.04 5.71 -10.89
N SER A 466 14.11 6.96 -11.34
CA SER A 466 12.92 7.80 -11.57
C SER A 466 11.94 7.20 -12.57
N GLU A 467 12.41 6.47 -13.60
CA GLU A 467 11.55 5.82 -14.59
C GLU A 467 10.79 4.64 -13.96
N LEU A 468 11.50 3.81 -13.18
CA LEU A 468 10.91 2.69 -12.46
C LEU A 468 9.91 3.16 -11.39
N LEU A 469 10.26 4.19 -10.62
CA LEU A 469 9.37 4.80 -9.62
C LEU A 469 8.08 5.33 -10.26
N LEU A 470 8.20 6.01 -11.40
CA LEU A 470 7.04 6.51 -12.15
C LEU A 470 6.19 5.34 -12.69
N ALA A 471 6.83 4.29 -13.20
CA ALA A 471 6.13 3.10 -13.71
C ALA A 471 5.38 2.38 -12.58
N ALA A 472 6.00 2.18 -11.42
CA ALA A 472 5.38 1.59 -10.24
C ALA A 472 4.18 2.44 -9.75
N SER A 473 4.33 3.77 -9.72
CA SER A 473 3.24 4.69 -9.34
C SER A 473 2.05 4.61 -10.31
N ARG A 474 2.30 4.51 -11.62
CA ARG A 474 1.25 4.33 -12.62
C ARG A 474 0.54 2.98 -12.49
N LEU A 475 1.28 1.91 -12.21
CA LEU A 475 0.70 0.58 -11.95
C LEU A 475 -0.12 0.58 -10.66
N LYS A 476 0.32 1.28 -9.61
CA LYS A 476 -0.47 1.50 -8.40
C LYS A 476 -1.79 2.20 -8.72
N ALA A 477 -1.76 3.28 -9.50
CA ALA A 477 -2.97 4.00 -9.92
C ALA A 477 -3.92 3.10 -10.74
N ARG A 478 -3.39 2.21 -11.59
CA ARG A 478 -4.22 1.22 -12.30
C ARG A 478 -4.81 0.18 -11.35
N PHE A 479 -4.04 -0.31 -10.37
CA PHE A 479 -4.52 -1.23 -9.33
C PHE A 479 -5.69 -0.65 -8.55
N VAL A 480 -5.58 0.63 -8.15
CA VAL A 480 -6.62 1.32 -7.35
C VAL A 480 -7.86 1.68 -8.18
N GLY A 481 -7.67 2.11 -9.43
CA GLY A 481 -8.74 2.75 -10.22
C GLY A 481 -9.36 1.89 -11.31
N LEU A 482 -8.76 0.75 -11.69
CA LEU A 482 -9.27 -0.07 -12.79
C LEU A 482 -10.01 -1.29 -12.24
N THR A 483 -11.33 -1.30 -12.41
CA THR A 483 -12.23 -2.35 -11.94
C THR A 483 -12.72 -3.18 -13.13
N GLN A 484 -12.02 -4.25 -13.51
CA GLN A 484 -12.39 -5.08 -14.68
C GLN A 484 -13.11 -6.37 -14.29
N ALA A 485 -12.63 -7.09 -13.27
CA ALA A 485 -13.16 -8.39 -12.87
C ALA A 485 -12.91 -8.65 -11.37
N LEU A 486 -13.61 -9.62 -10.80
CA LEU A 486 -13.31 -10.12 -9.46
C LEU A 486 -12.02 -10.96 -9.49
N LEU A 487 -10.99 -10.45 -8.86
CA LEU A 487 -9.69 -11.07 -8.76
C LEU A 487 -9.61 -12.01 -7.55
N HIS A 488 -8.68 -12.96 -7.61
CA HIS A 488 -8.19 -13.68 -6.44
C HIS A 488 -7.39 -12.72 -5.51
N GLY A 489 -6.66 -11.78 -6.10
CA GLY A 489 -5.91 -10.71 -5.44
C GLY A 489 -4.51 -11.10 -4.95
N ASP A 490 -4.21 -12.39 -4.73
CA ASP A 490 -2.85 -12.88 -4.43
C ASP A 490 -2.62 -14.29 -5.03
N LEU A 491 -2.90 -14.44 -6.33
CA LEU A 491 -2.76 -15.70 -7.05
C LEU A 491 -1.29 -16.00 -7.36
N HIS A 492 -0.63 -16.68 -6.46
CA HIS A 492 0.78 -17.09 -6.59
C HIS A 492 0.95 -18.61 -6.43
N THR A 493 2.14 -19.11 -6.70
CA THR A 493 2.43 -20.56 -6.61
C THR A 493 2.20 -21.18 -5.21
N GLY A 494 2.15 -20.34 -4.17
CA GLY A 494 1.79 -20.76 -2.81
C GLY A 494 0.29 -20.93 -2.57
N SER A 495 -0.56 -20.33 -3.43
CA SER A 495 -2.03 -20.39 -3.34
C SER A 495 -2.62 -21.46 -4.28
N ILE A 496 -1.81 -22.42 -4.71
CA ILE A 496 -2.21 -23.48 -5.65
C ILE A 496 -1.75 -24.85 -5.09
N MET A 497 -2.67 -25.80 -4.99
CA MET A 497 -2.38 -27.17 -4.64
C MET A 497 -2.53 -28.08 -5.86
N VAL A 498 -1.58 -28.97 -6.07
CA VAL A 498 -1.46 -29.77 -7.29
C VAL A 498 -1.17 -31.25 -7.07
N THR A 499 -1.66 -32.06 -8.01
CA THR A 499 -1.22 -33.44 -8.25
C THR A 499 -0.96 -33.61 -9.75
N GLU A 500 -0.69 -34.84 -10.20
CA GLU A 500 -0.62 -35.16 -11.63
C GLU A 500 -1.95 -34.94 -12.37
N GLY A 501 -3.08 -35.07 -11.70
CA GLY A 501 -4.41 -35.07 -12.35
C GLY A 501 -5.35 -33.95 -11.90
N SER A 502 -5.06 -33.23 -10.82
CA SER A 502 -5.96 -32.21 -10.28
C SER A 502 -5.23 -31.00 -9.71
N THR A 503 -5.95 -29.88 -9.69
CA THR A 503 -5.43 -28.58 -9.23
C THR A 503 -6.52 -27.90 -8.42
N PHE A 504 -6.15 -27.28 -7.28
CA PHE A 504 -7.04 -26.45 -6.50
C PHE A 504 -6.41 -25.08 -6.25
N ILE A 505 -7.20 -24.02 -6.44
CA ILE A 505 -6.86 -22.63 -6.13
C ILE A 505 -7.46 -22.30 -4.77
N ILE A 506 -6.62 -21.80 -3.86
CA ILE A 506 -6.95 -21.56 -2.44
C ILE A 506 -6.55 -20.15 -2.01
N ASP A 507 -7.07 -19.66 -0.88
CA ASP A 507 -6.67 -18.43 -0.21
C ASP A 507 -6.98 -17.10 -0.95
N PRO A 508 -8.20 -16.84 -1.48
CA PRO A 508 -8.55 -15.58 -2.13
C PRO A 508 -8.98 -14.49 -1.12
N GLU A 509 -8.30 -14.35 0.02
CA GLU A 509 -8.66 -13.34 1.05
C GLU A 509 -8.38 -11.90 0.60
N PHE A 510 -7.56 -11.71 -0.43
CA PHE A 510 -7.27 -10.43 -1.08
C PHE A 510 -8.24 -10.09 -2.23
N ALA A 511 -9.33 -10.83 -2.39
CA ALA A 511 -10.23 -10.67 -3.52
C ALA A 511 -10.88 -9.28 -3.55
N PHE A 512 -10.88 -8.66 -4.74
CA PHE A 512 -11.51 -7.38 -5.02
C PHE A 512 -11.74 -7.24 -6.53
N TYR A 513 -12.53 -6.24 -6.95
CA TYR A 513 -12.61 -5.89 -8.37
C TYR A 513 -11.41 -5.06 -8.78
N GLY A 514 -10.59 -5.60 -9.67
CA GLY A 514 -9.34 -5.00 -10.10
C GLY A 514 -8.96 -5.27 -11.55
N PRO A 515 -7.76 -4.84 -11.99
CA PRO A 515 -7.24 -5.10 -13.33
C PRO A 515 -6.95 -6.58 -13.55
N MET A 516 -7.49 -7.17 -14.63
CA MET A 516 -7.33 -8.61 -14.92
C MET A 516 -5.87 -9.06 -14.96
N GLY A 517 -4.98 -8.22 -15.50
CA GLY A 517 -3.55 -8.52 -15.56
C GLY A 517 -2.84 -8.61 -14.21
N PHE A 518 -3.49 -8.25 -13.09
CA PHE A 518 -2.87 -8.32 -11.77
C PHE A 518 -2.67 -9.76 -11.29
N ASP A 519 -3.69 -10.62 -11.43
CA ASP A 519 -3.59 -12.03 -11.06
C ASP A 519 -2.65 -12.80 -12.01
N LEU A 520 -2.74 -12.51 -13.32
CA LEU A 520 -1.79 -13.07 -14.29
C LEU A 520 -0.35 -12.68 -13.96
N GLY A 521 -0.12 -11.41 -13.64
CA GLY A 521 1.19 -10.90 -13.24
C GLY A 521 1.71 -11.52 -11.93
N ALA A 522 0.81 -11.79 -10.99
CA ALA A 522 1.14 -12.47 -9.75
C ALA A 522 1.67 -13.90 -9.99
N PHE A 523 0.97 -14.66 -10.81
CA PHE A 523 1.38 -16.01 -11.15
C PHE A 523 2.66 -16.02 -11.99
N LEU A 524 2.71 -15.22 -13.05
CA LEU A 524 3.89 -15.08 -13.91
C LEU A 524 5.14 -14.70 -13.13
N SER A 525 5.04 -13.75 -12.20
CA SER A 525 6.16 -13.30 -11.38
C SER A 525 6.79 -14.45 -10.58
N ASN A 526 5.98 -15.32 -9.99
CA ASN A 526 6.46 -16.46 -9.21
C ASN A 526 7.11 -17.54 -10.10
N LEU A 527 6.58 -17.78 -11.29
CA LEU A 527 7.20 -18.70 -12.25
C LEU A 527 8.55 -18.16 -12.74
N LEU A 528 8.64 -16.85 -13.01
CA LEU A 528 9.89 -16.22 -13.42
C LEU A 528 10.93 -16.18 -12.29
N LEU A 529 10.51 -15.96 -11.03
CA LEU A 529 11.43 -16.05 -9.89
C LEU A 529 11.99 -17.47 -9.74
N ASN A 530 11.15 -18.51 -9.89
CA ASN A 530 11.62 -19.88 -9.91
C ASN A 530 12.52 -20.18 -11.13
N TYR A 531 12.23 -19.61 -12.30
CA TYR A 531 13.08 -19.73 -13.48
C TYR A 531 14.48 -19.14 -13.24
N PHE A 532 14.56 -17.92 -12.67
CA PHE A 532 15.84 -17.27 -12.38
C PHE A 532 16.58 -17.89 -11.19
N SER A 533 15.94 -18.68 -10.35
CA SER A 533 16.57 -19.41 -9.25
C SER A 533 17.34 -20.66 -9.72
N GLN A 534 17.15 -21.09 -10.99
CA GLN A 534 17.83 -22.28 -11.52
C GLN A 534 19.27 -21.95 -11.90
N GLU A 535 20.21 -22.77 -11.44
CA GLU A 535 21.60 -22.64 -11.83
C GLU A 535 21.80 -23.12 -13.29
N PRO A 536 22.73 -22.48 -14.04
CA PRO A 536 23.11 -22.96 -15.35
C PRO A 536 23.69 -24.37 -15.32
N ALA A 537 23.44 -25.18 -16.35
CA ALA A 537 23.83 -26.61 -16.41
C ALA A 537 25.34 -26.88 -16.34
N ASN A 538 26.21 -25.90 -16.60
CA ASN A 538 27.66 -26.06 -16.76
C ASN A 538 28.50 -25.42 -15.64
N GLY A 539 27.98 -25.19 -14.44
CA GLY A 539 28.72 -24.63 -13.30
C GLY A 539 29.05 -23.14 -13.44
N PRO A 540 29.82 -22.55 -12.51
CA PRO A 540 30.14 -21.13 -12.51
C PRO A 540 30.87 -20.76 -13.81
N ALA A 541 30.26 -19.91 -14.60
CA ALA A 541 30.61 -19.67 -15.98
C ALA A 541 31.90 -18.85 -16.14
N ASN A 542 32.92 -19.52 -16.70
CA ASN A 542 33.87 -18.87 -17.60
C ASN A 542 33.54 -19.17 -19.08
N ASN A 543 32.36 -19.64 -19.39
CA ASN A 543 31.96 -20.04 -20.74
C ASN A 543 30.82 -19.12 -21.26
N MET A 544 31.06 -18.46 -22.41
CA MET A 544 30.06 -17.62 -23.12
C MET A 544 28.85 -18.43 -23.61
N ASP A 545 28.86 -19.75 -23.49
CA ASP A 545 27.79 -20.68 -23.85
C ASP A 545 27.07 -21.24 -22.61
N ALA A 546 26.67 -20.39 -21.65
CA ALA A 546 25.83 -20.83 -20.56
C ALA A 546 24.53 -21.41 -21.14
N VAL A 547 24.38 -22.72 -21.05
CA VAL A 547 23.18 -23.43 -21.52
C VAL A 547 22.15 -23.42 -20.40
N GLU A 548 20.94 -22.96 -20.76
CA GLU A 548 19.75 -23.05 -19.89
C GLU A 548 19.64 -24.49 -19.36
N SER A 549 19.43 -24.65 -18.03
CA SER A 549 19.27 -25.98 -17.45
C SER A 549 18.03 -26.68 -18.02
N GLU A 550 18.01 -28.01 -18.04
CA GLU A 550 16.86 -28.77 -18.56
C GLU A 550 15.56 -28.39 -17.84
N TYR A 551 15.65 -28.13 -16.53
CA TYR A 551 14.49 -27.74 -15.74
C TYR A 551 14.05 -26.30 -16.05
N ALA A 552 15.00 -25.35 -16.21
CA ALA A 552 14.66 -23.98 -16.62
C ALA A 552 14.01 -23.97 -18.02
N TYR A 553 14.53 -24.77 -18.95
CA TYR A 553 13.91 -24.93 -20.26
C TYR A 553 12.48 -25.47 -20.16
N TRP A 554 12.27 -26.54 -19.37
CA TRP A 554 10.95 -27.11 -19.13
C TRP A 554 9.99 -26.05 -18.54
N LEU A 555 10.43 -25.30 -17.53
CA LEU A 555 9.60 -24.29 -16.89
C LEU A 555 9.21 -23.17 -17.87
N LYS A 556 10.16 -22.75 -18.71
CA LYS A 556 9.88 -21.76 -19.76
C LYS A 556 8.79 -22.23 -20.73
N GLU A 557 8.85 -23.52 -21.16
CA GLU A 557 7.81 -24.12 -22.00
C GLU A 557 6.46 -24.18 -21.27
N ARG A 558 6.46 -24.38 -19.93
CA ARG A 558 5.22 -24.35 -19.13
C ARG A 558 4.65 -22.94 -18.99
N ILE A 559 5.49 -21.93 -18.88
CA ILE A 559 5.05 -20.52 -18.89
C ILE A 559 4.39 -20.18 -20.22
N LEU A 560 4.97 -20.63 -21.33
CA LEU A 560 4.40 -20.46 -22.67
C LEU A 560 3.04 -21.15 -22.75
N GLU A 561 2.96 -22.45 -22.43
CA GLU A 561 1.73 -23.23 -22.45
C GLU A 561 0.62 -22.60 -21.60
N TRP A 562 0.95 -22.10 -20.40
CA TRP A 562 0.00 -21.45 -19.52
C TRP A 562 -0.61 -20.20 -20.19
N TYR A 563 0.24 -19.31 -20.73
CA TYR A 563 -0.26 -18.06 -21.27
C TYR A 563 -1.04 -18.25 -22.58
N GLU A 564 -0.57 -19.09 -23.47
CA GLU A 564 -1.30 -19.45 -24.70
C GLU A 564 -2.64 -20.13 -24.41
N SER A 565 -2.69 -20.99 -23.40
CA SER A 565 -3.95 -21.60 -22.93
C SER A 565 -4.90 -20.55 -22.35
N PHE A 566 -4.36 -19.58 -21.59
CA PHE A 566 -5.16 -18.47 -21.06
C PHE A 566 -5.78 -17.65 -22.22
N GLU A 567 -4.99 -17.24 -23.20
CA GLU A 567 -5.50 -16.46 -24.34
C GLU A 567 -6.57 -17.23 -25.13
N SER A 568 -6.36 -18.52 -25.34
CA SER A 568 -7.32 -19.40 -26.02
C SER A 568 -8.63 -19.54 -25.26
N ASP A 569 -8.56 -19.86 -23.97
CA ASP A 569 -9.74 -20.05 -23.12
C ASP A 569 -10.49 -18.72 -22.93
N PHE A 570 -9.77 -17.62 -22.72
CA PHE A 570 -10.37 -16.29 -22.59
C PHE A 570 -11.08 -15.86 -23.87
N ALA A 571 -10.46 -16.08 -25.03
CA ALA A 571 -11.07 -15.81 -26.34
C ALA A 571 -12.36 -16.64 -26.53
N SER A 572 -12.33 -17.92 -26.19
CA SER A 572 -13.51 -18.79 -26.25
C SER A 572 -14.65 -18.25 -25.40
N ARG A 573 -14.35 -17.89 -24.13
CA ARG A 573 -15.34 -17.27 -23.21
C ARG A 573 -15.83 -15.92 -23.70
N TYR A 574 -14.96 -15.08 -24.25
CA TYR A 574 -15.34 -13.80 -24.83
C TYR A 574 -16.40 -13.97 -25.93
N TYR A 575 -16.18 -14.90 -26.87
CA TYR A 575 -17.15 -15.16 -27.96
C TYR A 575 -18.44 -15.83 -27.44
N GLU A 576 -18.38 -16.73 -26.48
CA GLU A 576 -19.57 -17.31 -25.84
C GLU A 576 -20.41 -16.22 -25.16
N LEU A 577 -19.78 -15.30 -24.43
CA LEU A 577 -20.46 -14.22 -23.71
C LEU A 577 -20.98 -13.11 -24.66
N SER A 578 -20.47 -13.01 -25.87
CA SER A 578 -20.86 -11.96 -26.84
C SER A 578 -22.34 -12.01 -27.25
N SER A 579 -23.01 -13.15 -27.10
CA SER A 579 -24.46 -13.32 -27.30
C SER A 579 -25.28 -13.15 -26.03
N GLY A 580 -24.65 -12.89 -24.89
CA GLY A 580 -25.26 -12.78 -23.56
C GLY A 580 -25.73 -11.37 -23.21
N LYS A 581 -25.91 -11.15 -21.88
CA LYS A 581 -26.40 -9.88 -21.31
C LYS A 581 -25.29 -8.94 -20.85
N GLY A 582 -24.01 -9.27 -21.09
CA GLY A 582 -22.87 -8.50 -20.63
C GLY A 582 -22.91 -7.06 -21.14
N GLU A 583 -22.65 -6.08 -20.26
CA GLU A 583 -22.68 -4.64 -20.58
C GLU A 583 -21.75 -4.29 -21.74
N PHE A 584 -20.61 -4.97 -21.85
CA PHE A 584 -19.65 -4.76 -22.93
C PHE A 584 -20.27 -4.98 -24.33
N PHE A 585 -21.25 -5.89 -24.45
CA PHE A 585 -21.84 -6.28 -25.71
C PHE A 585 -23.24 -5.67 -25.95
N THR A 586 -23.93 -5.19 -24.91
CA THR A 586 -25.37 -4.86 -24.94
C THR A 586 -25.70 -3.40 -25.25
N GLY A 587 -24.82 -2.62 -25.80
CA GLY A 587 -25.10 -1.21 -26.14
C GLY A 587 -26.11 -0.97 -27.29
N GLY A 588 -26.92 -1.96 -27.70
CA GLY A 588 -27.88 -1.83 -28.79
C GLY A 588 -27.23 -1.77 -30.20
N ILE A 589 -25.92 -1.88 -30.26
CA ILE A 589 -25.13 -1.94 -31.48
C ILE A 589 -24.73 -3.40 -31.67
N GLY A 590 -25.38 -4.11 -32.59
CA GLY A 590 -24.97 -5.45 -32.94
C GLY A 590 -23.50 -5.43 -33.41
N LEU A 591 -22.59 -5.97 -32.60
CA LEU A 591 -21.19 -6.00 -32.96
C LEU A 591 -20.94 -7.02 -34.07
N SER A 592 -20.35 -6.58 -35.17
CA SER A 592 -19.94 -7.48 -36.23
C SER A 592 -18.83 -8.43 -35.78
N PRO A 593 -18.65 -9.60 -36.40
CA PRO A 593 -17.53 -10.48 -36.09
C PRO A 593 -16.15 -9.79 -36.15
N ILE A 594 -15.99 -8.83 -37.07
CA ILE A 594 -14.76 -8.02 -37.18
C ILE A 594 -14.59 -7.12 -35.96
N THR A 595 -15.66 -6.46 -35.52
CA THR A 595 -15.65 -5.59 -34.33
C THR A 595 -15.38 -6.38 -33.06
N LEU A 596 -15.97 -7.58 -32.92
CA LEU A 596 -15.68 -8.50 -31.81
C LEU A 596 -14.20 -8.92 -31.79
N ALA A 597 -13.64 -9.29 -32.94
CA ALA A 597 -12.23 -9.67 -33.02
C ALA A 597 -11.29 -8.50 -32.69
N MET A 598 -11.62 -7.28 -33.13
CA MET A 598 -10.86 -6.08 -32.75
C MET A 598 -10.94 -5.80 -31.24
N GLY A 599 -12.15 -5.87 -30.67
CA GLY A 599 -12.35 -5.68 -29.23
C GLY A 599 -11.60 -6.69 -28.38
N LEU A 600 -11.62 -7.96 -28.76
CA LEU A 600 -10.84 -9.01 -28.09
C LEU A 600 -9.33 -8.73 -28.14
N LYS A 601 -8.82 -8.39 -29.33
CA LYS A 601 -7.40 -8.08 -29.51
C LYS A 601 -6.95 -6.90 -28.65
N ASP A 602 -7.76 -5.84 -28.60
CA ASP A 602 -7.44 -4.66 -27.79
C ASP A 602 -7.49 -4.98 -26.30
N LEU A 603 -8.48 -5.77 -25.83
CA LEU A 603 -8.60 -6.20 -24.44
C LEU A 603 -7.44 -7.09 -24.02
N LEU A 604 -7.09 -8.12 -24.81
CA LEU A 604 -5.94 -8.99 -24.54
C LEU A 604 -4.63 -8.20 -24.49
N ARG A 605 -4.47 -7.21 -25.36
CA ARG A 605 -3.29 -6.34 -25.34
C ARG A 605 -3.22 -5.49 -24.07
N GLU A 606 -4.33 -4.96 -23.56
CA GLU A 606 -4.37 -4.24 -22.29
C GLU A 606 -4.04 -5.16 -21.11
N ILE A 607 -4.65 -6.35 -21.08
CA ILE A 607 -4.36 -7.38 -20.08
C ILE A 607 -2.87 -7.76 -20.10
N TRP A 608 -2.29 -7.92 -21.29
CA TRP A 608 -0.87 -8.24 -21.44
C TRP A 608 0.07 -7.20 -20.84
N TYR A 609 -0.13 -5.91 -21.15
CA TYR A 609 0.72 -4.86 -20.59
C TYR A 609 0.56 -4.74 -19.06
N ASP A 610 -0.63 -4.91 -18.53
CA ASP A 610 -0.86 -4.99 -17.10
C ASP A 610 -0.15 -6.21 -16.49
N THR A 611 -0.25 -7.38 -17.14
CA THR A 611 0.39 -8.63 -16.70
C THR A 611 1.90 -8.47 -16.53
N ILE A 612 2.61 -7.95 -17.53
CA ILE A 612 4.07 -7.79 -17.43
C ILE A 612 4.46 -6.68 -16.46
N GLY A 613 3.69 -5.60 -16.37
CA GLY A 613 3.92 -4.53 -15.41
C GLY A 613 3.76 -5.00 -13.96
N PHE A 614 2.66 -5.67 -13.64
CA PHE A 614 2.43 -6.22 -12.31
C PHE A 614 3.39 -7.38 -11.99
N ALA A 615 3.77 -8.19 -12.97
CA ALA A 615 4.79 -9.21 -12.76
C ALA A 615 6.12 -8.60 -12.31
N GLY A 616 6.58 -7.55 -12.98
CA GLY A 616 7.83 -6.87 -12.61
C GLY A 616 7.79 -6.29 -11.21
N THR A 617 6.73 -5.56 -10.83
CA THR A 617 6.59 -5.00 -9.49
C THR A 617 6.53 -6.07 -8.40
N LYS A 618 5.83 -7.19 -8.66
CA LYS A 618 5.77 -8.32 -7.72
C LYS A 618 7.12 -9.04 -7.60
N MET A 619 7.91 -9.18 -8.66
CA MET A 619 9.28 -9.72 -8.59
C MET A 619 10.17 -8.83 -7.71
N ILE A 620 10.16 -7.51 -7.92
CA ILE A 620 10.92 -6.56 -7.11
C ILE A 620 10.54 -6.69 -5.63
N ARG A 621 9.23 -6.69 -5.32
CA ARG A 621 8.73 -6.84 -3.95
C ARG A 621 9.25 -8.12 -3.28
N ARG A 622 9.31 -9.24 -4.00
CA ARG A 622 9.74 -10.54 -3.46
C ARG A 622 11.25 -10.65 -3.20
N ILE A 623 12.04 -9.71 -3.71
CA ILE A 623 13.51 -9.70 -3.54
C ILE A 623 13.97 -8.60 -2.59
N VAL A 624 13.36 -7.40 -2.65
CA VAL A 624 13.85 -6.23 -1.88
C VAL A 624 12.82 -5.70 -0.87
N GLY A 625 11.62 -6.26 -0.85
CA GLY A 625 10.54 -5.88 0.06
C GLY A 625 10.35 -6.85 1.22
N VAL A 626 9.09 -7.00 1.63
CA VAL A 626 8.65 -7.95 2.65
C VAL A 626 8.13 -9.24 2.00
N ALA A 627 8.11 -10.34 2.76
CA ALA A 627 7.60 -11.65 2.34
C ALA A 627 8.30 -12.22 1.09
N HIS A 628 9.55 -12.53 1.24
CA HIS A 628 10.40 -13.18 0.25
C HIS A 628 9.86 -14.56 -0.16
N VAL A 629 10.40 -15.11 -1.24
CA VAL A 629 10.01 -16.44 -1.73
C VAL A 629 11.11 -17.47 -1.48
N ALA A 630 10.69 -18.65 -1.07
CA ALA A 630 11.56 -19.78 -0.82
C ALA A 630 12.37 -20.17 -2.07
N ASP A 631 11.84 -19.95 -3.27
CA ASP A 631 12.53 -20.19 -4.54
C ASP A 631 13.93 -19.58 -4.63
N LEU A 632 14.13 -18.40 -4.05
CA LEU A 632 15.42 -17.72 -3.98
C LEU A 632 16.07 -17.88 -2.60
N GLU A 633 15.29 -17.80 -1.51
CA GLU A 633 15.84 -17.86 -0.15
C GLU A 633 16.48 -19.20 0.21
N GLU A 634 16.01 -20.30 -0.37
CA GLU A 634 16.55 -21.63 -0.15
C GLU A 634 17.85 -21.90 -0.94
N ILE A 635 18.35 -20.96 -1.77
CA ILE A 635 19.68 -21.04 -2.36
C ILE A 635 20.73 -20.82 -1.25
N PRO A 636 21.54 -21.88 -0.93
CA PRO A 636 22.37 -21.85 0.30
C PRO A 636 23.52 -20.83 0.26
N ASP A 637 24.17 -20.67 -0.91
CA ASP A 637 25.29 -19.72 -1.06
C ASP A 637 24.78 -18.31 -1.35
N PRO A 638 25.04 -17.32 -0.46
CA PRO A 638 24.57 -15.94 -0.64
C PRO A 638 25.08 -15.25 -1.90
N ARG A 639 26.25 -15.61 -2.42
CA ARG A 639 26.81 -15.04 -3.67
C ARG A 639 26.06 -15.57 -4.87
N THR A 640 25.88 -16.87 -5.00
CA THR A 640 25.08 -17.51 -6.05
C THR A 640 23.65 -16.98 -6.03
N ARG A 641 23.05 -16.92 -4.83
CA ARG A 641 21.74 -16.32 -4.62
C ARG A 641 21.67 -14.88 -5.15
N SER A 642 22.69 -14.05 -4.86
CA SER A 642 22.70 -12.64 -5.29
C SER A 642 22.74 -12.49 -6.80
N ILE A 643 23.40 -13.40 -7.53
CA ILE A 643 23.43 -13.41 -8.99
C ILE A 643 22.03 -13.70 -9.55
N CYS A 644 21.35 -14.71 -9.01
CA CYS A 644 19.97 -15.04 -9.38
C CYS A 644 19.02 -13.87 -9.11
N GLU A 645 19.12 -13.25 -7.93
CA GLU A 645 18.35 -12.08 -7.52
C GLU A 645 18.60 -10.87 -8.42
N LYS A 646 19.86 -10.57 -8.78
CA LYS A 646 20.23 -9.47 -9.69
C LYS A 646 19.69 -9.70 -11.10
N LYS A 647 19.76 -10.92 -11.62
CA LYS A 647 19.15 -11.29 -12.91
C LYS A 647 17.64 -11.06 -12.89
N ALA A 648 16.96 -11.54 -11.86
CA ALA A 648 15.53 -11.36 -11.69
C ALA A 648 15.13 -9.89 -11.55
N LEU A 649 15.92 -9.06 -10.82
CA LEU A 649 15.68 -7.62 -10.66
C LEU A 649 15.89 -6.85 -11.96
N LEU A 650 16.96 -7.16 -12.73
CA LEU A 650 17.18 -6.55 -14.03
C LEU A 650 16.03 -6.84 -15.00
N PHE A 651 15.61 -8.10 -15.05
CA PHE A 651 14.47 -8.52 -15.86
C PHE A 651 13.18 -7.83 -15.39
N ALA A 652 12.91 -7.81 -14.09
CA ALA A 652 11.73 -7.18 -13.49
C ALA A 652 11.63 -5.68 -13.83
N ARG A 653 12.74 -4.95 -13.71
CA ARG A 653 12.83 -3.55 -14.15
C ARG A 653 12.46 -3.40 -15.62
N THR A 654 13.08 -4.21 -16.47
CA THR A 654 12.89 -4.13 -17.92
C THR A 654 11.43 -4.32 -18.32
N ILE A 655 10.76 -5.36 -17.78
CA ILE A 655 9.35 -5.62 -18.11
C ILE A 655 8.39 -4.60 -17.51
N THR A 656 8.72 -4.05 -16.32
CA THR A 656 7.95 -2.96 -15.71
C THR A 656 7.96 -1.71 -16.60
N LEU A 657 9.11 -1.34 -17.12
CA LEU A 657 9.24 -0.19 -18.05
C LEU A 657 8.59 -0.48 -19.39
N ALA A 658 8.75 -1.70 -19.94
CA ALA A 658 8.14 -2.10 -21.20
C ALA A 658 6.60 -2.09 -21.17
N SER A 659 6.00 -2.24 -19.98
CA SER A 659 4.56 -2.18 -19.78
C SER A 659 3.97 -0.78 -19.99
N GLN A 660 4.80 0.28 -19.94
CA GLN A 660 4.34 1.66 -19.94
C GLN A 660 3.97 2.15 -21.33
N ARG A 661 2.87 2.93 -21.44
CA ARG A 661 2.52 3.63 -22.69
C ARG A 661 3.64 4.61 -23.04
N GLY A 662 4.12 4.54 -24.28
CA GLY A 662 5.23 5.40 -24.76
C GLY A 662 6.63 4.86 -24.48
N SER A 663 6.79 3.69 -23.86
CA SER A 663 8.09 3.04 -23.74
C SER A 663 8.71 2.77 -25.12
N GLU A 664 10.00 3.06 -25.27
CA GLU A 664 10.76 2.71 -26.47
C GLU A 664 10.93 1.20 -26.60
N THR A 665 11.08 0.52 -25.46
CA THR A 665 11.15 -0.94 -25.39
C THR A 665 9.74 -1.51 -25.27
N LYS A 666 9.30 -2.28 -26.27
CA LYS A 666 8.01 -2.98 -26.26
C LYS A 666 8.21 -4.47 -26.22
N ILE A 667 7.41 -5.14 -25.39
CA ILE A 667 7.28 -6.60 -25.34
C ILE A 667 5.82 -6.89 -25.66
N TYR A 668 5.57 -7.36 -26.88
CA TYR A 668 4.22 -7.46 -27.43
C TYR A 668 3.50 -8.76 -27.07
N ASP A 669 4.25 -9.79 -26.72
CA ASP A 669 3.73 -11.14 -26.48
C ASP A 669 4.64 -11.96 -25.55
N ILE A 670 4.15 -13.13 -25.16
CA ILE A 670 4.85 -14.07 -24.28
C ILE A 670 6.15 -14.60 -24.90
N HIS A 671 6.22 -14.77 -26.21
CA HIS A 671 7.43 -15.27 -26.89
C HIS A 671 8.59 -14.29 -26.73
N GLN A 672 8.33 -12.98 -26.96
CA GLN A 672 9.33 -11.94 -26.78
C GLN A 672 9.77 -11.83 -25.31
N LEU A 673 8.83 -11.98 -24.37
CA LEU A 673 9.14 -12.03 -22.94
C LEU A 673 10.11 -13.17 -22.61
N LEU A 674 9.84 -14.38 -23.11
CA LEU A 674 10.65 -15.56 -22.84
C LEU A 674 12.01 -15.52 -23.54
N ILE A 675 12.10 -14.91 -24.71
CA ILE A 675 13.38 -14.62 -25.38
C ILE A 675 14.22 -13.67 -24.51
N LEU A 676 13.62 -12.60 -23.98
CA LEU A 676 14.30 -11.68 -23.07
C LEU A 676 14.72 -12.39 -21.76
N ALA A 677 13.82 -13.20 -21.17
CA ALA A 677 14.14 -13.97 -19.97
C ALA A 677 15.35 -14.88 -20.17
N LYS A 678 15.41 -15.60 -21.31
CA LYS A 678 16.55 -16.44 -21.68
C LYS A 678 17.84 -15.62 -21.86
N ARG A 679 17.77 -14.44 -22.50
CA ARG A 679 18.95 -13.56 -22.64
C ARG A 679 19.50 -13.14 -21.28
N VAL A 680 18.62 -12.69 -20.36
CA VAL A 680 19.03 -12.30 -19.00
C VAL A 680 19.56 -13.50 -18.20
N TYR A 681 18.91 -14.66 -18.32
CA TYR A 681 19.35 -15.90 -17.67
C TYR A 681 20.78 -16.28 -18.06
N ASN A 682 21.11 -16.15 -19.36
CA ASN A 682 22.43 -16.52 -19.91
C ASN A 682 23.52 -15.44 -19.71
N LEU A 683 23.21 -14.28 -19.10
CA LEU A 683 24.24 -13.31 -18.77
C LEU A 683 25.25 -13.92 -17.78
N PRO A 684 26.57 -13.73 -18.03
CA PRO A 684 27.59 -14.30 -17.17
C PRO A 684 27.56 -13.66 -15.77
N PRO A 685 27.94 -14.39 -14.70
CA PRO A 685 28.03 -13.87 -13.34
C PRO A 685 28.86 -12.58 -13.25
N SER A 686 29.96 -12.48 -14.02
CA SER A 686 30.82 -11.29 -14.09
C SER A 686 30.08 -10.01 -14.51
N ALA A 687 28.96 -10.11 -15.23
CA ALA A 687 28.13 -8.96 -15.54
C ALA A 687 27.42 -8.35 -14.31
N PHE A 688 27.42 -9.07 -13.18
CA PHE A 688 26.72 -8.72 -11.95
C PHE A 688 27.63 -8.55 -10.73
N GLU A 689 28.92 -8.97 -10.81
CA GLU A 689 29.85 -8.95 -9.67
C GLU A 689 30.11 -7.51 -9.19
N ASP A 690 30.38 -6.59 -10.12
CA ASP A 690 30.67 -5.18 -9.84
C ASP A 690 29.51 -4.24 -10.25
N MET A 691 28.28 -4.73 -10.25
CA MET A 691 27.12 -3.98 -10.71
C MET A 691 26.73 -2.93 -9.66
N GLU A 692 27.25 -1.70 -9.83
CA GLU A 692 26.89 -0.54 -9.01
C GLU A 692 25.69 0.23 -9.58
N ASP A 693 25.41 0.11 -10.88
CA ASP A 693 24.28 0.73 -11.55
C ASP A 693 23.71 -0.16 -12.68
N TRP A 694 22.55 0.25 -13.25
CA TRP A 694 21.92 -0.46 -14.35
C TRP A 694 22.66 -0.31 -15.70
N GLY A 695 23.58 0.66 -15.83
CA GLY A 695 24.15 1.07 -17.10
C GLY A 695 24.98 0.00 -17.80
N LEU A 696 25.71 -0.84 -17.08
CA LEU A 696 26.51 -1.91 -17.66
C LEU A 696 25.65 -3.07 -18.15
N ALA A 697 24.66 -3.49 -17.34
CA ALA A 697 23.76 -4.58 -17.67
C ALA A 697 22.76 -4.18 -18.79
N TRP A 698 22.38 -2.91 -18.87
CA TRP A 698 21.54 -2.37 -19.94
C TRP A 698 22.25 -2.41 -21.29
N ARG A 699 23.53 -2.04 -21.35
CA ARG A 699 24.35 -2.09 -22.60
C ARG A 699 24.56 -3.51 -23.12
N VAL A 700 24.41 -4.53 -22.29
CA VAL A 700 24.55 -5.94 -22.70
C VAL A 700 23.23 -6.50 -23.23
N LEU A 701 22.09 -5.89 -22.90
CA LEU A 701 20.76 -6.31 -23.37
C LEU A 701 20.37 -5.69 -24.73
N TYR A 702 20.92 -4.53 -25.07
CA TYR A 702 20.70 -3.75 -26.28
C TYR A 702 22.01 -3.53 -27.05
#